data_685b70041d155b3dfe7268d06aa4acfa
#
_entry.id   685b70041d155b3dfe7268d06aa4acfa
#
_cell.length_a   1.000
_cell.length_b   1.000
_cell.length_c   1.000
_cell.angle_alpha   90.00
_cell.angle_beta   90.00
_cell.angle_gamma   90.00
#
_symmetry.space_group_name_H-M   'P 1'
#
loop_
_entity.id
_entity.type
_entity.pdbx_description
1 polymer ?
#
loop_
_entity_poly.entity_id
_entity_poly.type
_entity_poly.pdbx_seq_one_letter_code
_entity_poly.pdbx_strand_id
1 'polypeptide(L)'
;MRTRNMPALGLWFWVLLVCSSLATAQGKLNLLSGALTPEKLKQIILSLQDWHPFPKVSEHEEWQKLPEKVRAACVRRAEKNLNCEWETPKASIFLDFVRNGNRSRYEAVSFSRRAKLAELVIGECIEGKGRFLDDILNGIWTICEETYWGVPAHVSAQKKGSGLPDAAEPTVDLFAAETGMLLAWTDYLLGEQLDGVSPLVRERILYEVQRRILSVNLARDDFWWMGLNGQKVNNWNPWICSNWLIAVLLLEKEPDRRIQSISKILKCLDQFLNSYPKDGGCDEGPGYWDRAGASLYDSLELLHGASNGRINIFENPLVREIGRYIGRLHISGRYYINFADAAAKLNANASVIYRFGKSIRDQDMMGFGAFLAKQQNLGEDSIRGSFGWLGRVLPMLFVLDELTKATPKEPLGRDFWLPELQIMGARSLEGSEKGLYLAAKGGHNAESHNHNDVGNLIVYADGYPVLIDVGVESYTAKTFSNRRYEIWTMQSAYHNLPTINGFMQKDGREFQATDVKYKSGPKAVSFSLDIAKAYPEGAQVQSWKRTVTLERGKQVILEDRYILKGAKQPVQMTLMSGRKPELTGEGKIRLASPEGILDAKPVFIHFDQGQWSAALETIPLVDGQLRSSWRERLYRILLTAKQIPLRGEYSILIKQ
;
A
#
# COMPACT_ATOMS: atom_id res chain seq x y z
N MET A 1 55.51 -63.30 -39.67
CA MET A 1 55.09 -64.40 -38.75
C MET A 1 54.34 -63.81 -37.61
N ARG A 2 53.17 -64.33 -37.37
CA ARG A 2 52.23 -64.08 -36.22
C ARG A 2 51.74 -62.65 -35.97
N THR A 3 50.62 -62.38 -36.57
CA THR A 3 49.63 -61.38 -36.24
C THR A 3 48.99 -61.63 -34.86
N ARG A 4 48.87 -60.62 -34.02
CA ARG A 4 48.05 -60.64 -32.83
C ARG A 4 46.96 -59.55 -32.94
N ASN A 5 45.73 -60.00 -33.01
CA ASN A 5 44.53 -59.19 -32.92
C ASN A 5 44.39 -58.47 -31.57
N MET A 6 44.05 -57.18 -31.56
CA MET A 6 43.51 -56.46 -30.39
C MET A 6 42.05 -56.04 -30.68
N PRO A 7 41.19 -56.15 -29.74
CA PRO A 7 39.75 -55.80 -29.94
C PRO A 7 39.50 -54.31 -29.81
N ALA A 8 38.53 -53.83 -30.60
CA ALA A 8 38.04 -52.45 -30.61
C ALA A 8 37.31 -52.15 -29.30
N LEU A 9 37.73 -51.12 -28.54
CA LEU A 9 36.98 -50.49 -27.46
C LEU A 9 36.05 -49.44 -28.07
N GLY A 10 34.74 -49.70 -27.95
CA GLY A 10 33.71 -48.72 -28.30
C GLY A 10 33.70 -47.57 -27.28
N LEU A 11 33.98 -46.36 -27.74
CA LEU A 11 33.75 -45.13 -26.98
C LEU A 11 32.24 -44.79 -27.00
N TRP A 12 31.58 -44.95 -25.87
CA TRP A 12 30.25 -44.38 -25.64
C TRP A 12 30.43 -42.89 -25.29
N PHE A 13 30.05 -41.98 -26.19
CA PHE A 13 29.91 -40.55 -25.90
C PHE A 13 28.60 -40.35 -25.12
N TRP A 14 28.73 -40.04 -23.83
CA TRP A 14 27.63 -39.47 -23.03
C TRP A 14 27.53 -37.98 -23.40
N VAL A 15 26.48 -37.63 -24.18
CA VAL A 15 26.09 -36.24 -24.37
C VAL A 15 25.31 -35.82 -23.10
N LEU A 16 26.00 -35.14 -22.18
CA LEU A 16 25.40 -34.39 -21.08
C LEU A 16 24.67 -33.20 -21.69
N LEU A 17 23.34 -33.31 -21.87
CA LEU A 17 22.46 -32.17 -22.10
C LEU A 17 22.45 -31.33 -20.80
N VAL A 18 23.31 -30.34 -20.72
CA VAL A 18 23.22 -29.26 -19.76
C VAL A 18 22.05 -28.38 -20.22
N CYS A 19 20.86 -28.65 -19.72
CA CYS A 19 19.78 -27.68 -19.75
C CYS A 19 20.17 -26.50 -18.85
N SER A 20 20.95 -25.57 -19.39
CA SER A 20 21.04 -24.22 -18.84
C SER A 20 19.67 -23.59 -19.01
N SER A 21 18.95 -23.47 -17.89
CA SER A 21 17.82 -22.57 -17.79
C SER A 21 18.35 -21.16 -18.05
N LEU A 22 18.27 -20.74 -19.31
CA LEU A 22 18.34 -19.33 -19.68
C LEU A 22 17.13 -18.67 -19.00
N ALA A 23 17.35 -18.16 -17.79
CA ALA A 23 16.55 -17.08 -17.28
C ALA A 23 16.77 -15.93 -18.28
N THR A 24 15.85 -15.79 -19.21
CA THR A 24 15.80 -14.64 -20.10
C THR A 24 15.72 -13.42 -19.20
N ALA A 25 16.82 -12.67 -19.10
CA ALA A 25 16.80 -11.34 -18.51
C ALA A 25 15.74 -10.56 -19.29
N GLN A 26 14.58 -10.40 -18.68
CA GLN A 26 13.46 -9.71 -19.28
C GLN A 26 13.91 -8.28 -19.50
N GLY A 27 13.96 -7.81 -20.75
CA GLY A 27 14.39 -6.46 -21.08
C GLY A 27 13.58 -5.44 -20.27
N LYS A 28 14.25 -4.42 -19.73
CA LYS A 28 13.61 -3.32 -19.00
C LYS A 28 12.53 -2.69 -19.88
N LEU A 29 11.34 -2.50 -19.35
CA LEU A 29 10.20 -1.92 -20.08
C LEU A 29 10.47 -0.47 -20.50
N ASN A 30 11.06 0.32 -19.58
CA ASN A 30 11.38 1.75 -19.75
C ASN A 30 10.26 2.51 -20.50
N LEU A 31 9.02 2.34 -20.04
CA LEU A 31 7.80 2.82 -20.72
C LEU A 31 7.78 4.34 -20.91
N LEU A 32 8.46 5.07 -20.04
CA LEU A 32 8.51 6.53 -20.04
C LEU A 32 9.80 7.05 -20.67
N SER A 33 10.96 6.80 -20.06
CA SER A 33 12.23 7.36 -20.53
C SER A 33 12.71 6.76 -21.85
N GLY A 34 12.32 5.54 -22.18
CA GLY A 34 12.65 4.93 -23.48
C GLY A 34 11.96 5.60 -24.67
N ALA A 35 10.79 6.19 -24.47
CA ALA A 35 10.01 6.85 -25.51
C ALA A 35 10.14 8.38 -25.50
N LEU A 36 10.63 9.00 -24.40
CA LEU A 36 10.60 10.42 -24.11
C LEU A 36 12.02 10.95 -23.85
N THR A 37 12.77 11.22 -24.95
CA THR A 37 14.09 11.85 -24.85
C THR A 37 13.97 13.32 -24.39
N PRO A 38 15.04 13.93 -23.85
CA PRO A 38 15.03 15.35 -23.48
C PRO A 38 14.59 16.28 -24.62
N GLU A 39 15.00 15.99 -25.87
CA GLU A 39 14.62 16.78 -27.06
C GLU A 39 13.12 16.69 -27.31
N LYS A 40 12.54 15.50 -27.19
CA LYS A 40 11.10 15.31 -27.35
C LYS A 40 10.33 15.99 -26.21
N LEU A 41 10.82 15.90 -24.97
CA LEU A 41 10.21 16.59 -23.82
C LEU A 41 10.19 18.10 -24.02
N LYS A 42 11.27 18.72 -24.55
CA LYS A 42 11.31 20.16 -24.88
C LYS A 42 10.19 20.58 -25.85
N GLN A 43 9.78 19.69 -26.75
CA GLN A 43 8.76 19.97 -27.75
C GLN A 43 7.32 19.78 -27.25
N ILE A 44 7.13 18.93 -26.22
CA ILE A 44 5.78 18.52 -25.81
C ILE A 44 5.36 19.01 -24.43
N ILE A 45 6.31 19.32 -23.54
CA ILE A 45 6.00 19.86 -22.21
C ILE A 45 5.66 21.34 -22.34
N LEU A 46 4.51 21.72 -21.81
CA LEU A 46 4.05 23.11 -21.78
C LEU A 46 4.99 23.97 -20.92
N SER A 47 5.10 25.24 -21.27
CA SER A 47 5.81 26.21 -20.44
C SER A 47 5.08 26.44 -19.11
N LEU A 48 5.74 27.14 -18.17
CA LEU A 48 5.11 27.53 -16.89
C LEU A 48 3.89 28.44 -17.11
N GLN A 49 3.92 29.26 -18.14
CA GLN A 49 2.83 30.20 -18.45
C GLN A 49 1.65 29.52 -19.15
N ASP A 50 1.90 28.42 -19.88
CA ASP A 50 0.87 27.74 -20.68
C ASP A 50 0.18 26.60 -19.91
N TRP A 51 0.77 26.15 -18.79
CA TRP A 51 0.19 25.05 -18.00
C TRP A 51 -0.63 25.58 -16.81
N HIS A 52 -1.94 25.51 -16.94
CA HIS A 52 -2.92 25.93 -15.94
C HIS A 52 -3.73 24.73 -15.45
N PRO A 53 -3.20 23.94 -14.50
CA PRO A 53 -3.86 22.71 -14.06
C PRO A 53 -5.12 22.96 -13.22
N PHE A 54 -5.16 24.05 -12.48
CA PHE A 54 -6.30 24.46 -11.64
C PHE A 54 -6.43 25.98 -11.63
N PRO A 55 -7.62 26.54 -11.35
CA PRO A 55 -7.79 27.98 -11.26
C PRO A 55 -6.98 28.58 -10.09
N LYS A 56 -6.38 29.74 -10.31
CA LYS A 56 -5.77 30.55 -9.27
C LYS A 56 -6.84 31.28 -8.45
N VAL A 57 -6.44 31.87 -7.33
CA VAL A 57 -7.36 32.66 -6.48
C VAL A 57 -7.98 33.85 -7.22
N SER A 58 -7.26 34.44 -8.18
CA SER A 58 -7.77 35.50 -9.05
C SER A 58 -8.90 35.05 -9.98
N GLU A 59 -9.00 33.75 -10.26
CA GLU A 59 -10.07 33.15 -11.06
C GLU A 59 -11.25 32.72 -10.15
N HIS A 60 -11.68 33.63 -9.29
CA HIS A 60 -12.65 33.36 -8.22
C HIS A 60 -13.94 32.67 -8.71
N GLU A 61 -14.45 33.02 -9.89
CA GLU A 61 -15.66 32.42 -10.47
C GLU A 61 -15.54 30.90 -10.64
N GLU A 62 -14.36 30.39 -10.95
CA GLU A 62 -14.13 28.94 -11.09
C GLU A 62 -14.26 28.22 -9.74
N TRP A 63 -13.77 28.83 -8.66
CA TRP A 63 -13.94 28.31 -7.30
C TRP A 63 -15.39 28.35 -6.83
N GLN A 64 -16.18 29.33 -7.32
CA GLN A 64 -17.62 29.40 -7.00
C GLN A 64 -18.46 28.33 -7.70
N LYS A 65 -17.95 27.65 -8.74
CA LYS A 65 -18.62 26.51 -9.38
C LYS A 65 -18.61 25.25 -8.50
N LEU A 66 -17.74 25.18 -7.49
CA LEU A 66 -17.76 24.08 -6.53
C LEU A 66 -19.11 24.08 -5.76
N PRO A 67 -19.64 22.88 -5.40
CA PRO A 67 -20.89 22.79 -4.64
C PRO A 67 -20.85 23.64 -3.37
N GLU A 68 -21.92 24.35 -3.06
CA GLU A 68 -21.98 25.28 -1.92
C GLU A 68 -21.63 24.62 -0.58
N LYS A 69 -22.15 23.42 -0.32
CA LYS A 69 -21.84 22.66 0.91
C LYS A 69 -20.33 22.37 1.03
N VAL A 70 -19.68 22.05 -0.10
CA VAL A 70 -18.23 21.78 -0.16
C VAL A 70 -17.43 23.05 0.13
N ARG A 71 -17.82 24.17 -0.51
CA ARG A 71 -17.18 25.48 -0.26
C ARG A 71 -17.31 25.88 1.21
N ALA A 72 -18.52 25.77 1.77
CA ALA A 72 -18.75 26.06 3.18
C ALA A 72 -17.95 25.13 4.11
N ALA A 73 -17.79 23.84 3.78
CA ALA A 73 -17.00 22.92 4.57
C ALA A 73 -15.50 23.25 4.52
N CYS A 74 -14.95 23.65 3.36
CA CYS A 74 -13.57 24.10 3.22
C CYS A 74 -13.32 25.37 4.03
N VAL A 75 -14.20 26.35 3.91
CA VAL A 75 -14.07 27.64 4.63
C VAL A 75 -14.15 27.40 6.16
N ARG A 76 -15.10 26.60 6.66
CA ARG A 76 -15.16 26.23 8.09
C ARG A 76 -13.87 25.55 8.60
N ARG A 77 -13.16 24.81 7.75
CA ARG A 77 -11.86 24.23 8.13
C ARG A 77 -10.77 25.28 8.21
N ALA A 78 -10.71 26.17 7.24
CA ALA A 78 -9.77 27.27 7.26
C ALA A 78 -9.99 28.19 8.47
N GLU A 79 -11.25 28.48 8.81
CA GLU A 79 -11.63 29.27 9.98
C GLU A 79 -11.13 28.72 11.33
N LYS A 80 -11.04 27.40 11.46
CA LYS A 80 -10.47 26.75 12.66
C LYS A 80 -8.98 27.02 12.86
N ASN A 81 -8.31 27.45 11.78
CA ASN A 81 -6.88 27.73 11.77
C ASN A 81 -6.58 29.24 11.78
N LEU A 82 -7.59 30.12 11.88
CA LEU A 82 -7.39 31.54 12.07
C LEU A 82 -6.77 31.83 13.43
N ASN A 83 -5.74 32.66 13.42
CA ASN A 83 -4.96 33.04 14.62
C ASN A 83 -4.43 31.82 15.39
N CYS A 84 -4.12 30.72 14.69
CA CYS A 84 -3.64 29.52 15.32
C CYS A 84 -2.17 29.66 15.73
N GLU A 85 -1.79 28.96 16.79
CA GLU A 85 -0.38 28.80 17.14
C GLU A 85 0.29 27.84 16.17
N TRP A 86 1.45 28.25 15.64
CA TRP A 86 2.32 27.43 14.79
C TRP A 86 3.37 26.73 15.66
N GLU A 87 3.01 25.58 16.22
CA GLU A 87 3.89 24.83 17.12
C GLU A 87 5.24 24.52 16.46
N THR A 88 6.35 24.77 17.16
CA THR A 88 7.70 24.51 16.67
C THR A 88 8.09 23.04 16.83
N PRO A 89 8.54 22.34 15.77
CA PRO A 89 9.05 20.97 15.87
C PRO A 89 10.42 20.96 16.57
N LYS A 90 10.43 20.62 17.87
CA LYS A 90 11.61 20.69 18.75
C LYS A 90 12.62 19.60 18.44
N ALA A 91 13.91 19.91 18.48
CA ALA A 91 15.00 18.94 18.35
C ALA A 91 14.93 17.79 19.37
N SER A 92 14.43 18.05 20.58
CA SER A 92 14.26 17.02 21.62
C SER A 92 13.26 15.94 21.22
N ILE A 93 12.11 16.32 20.61
CA ILE A 93 11.13 15.33 20.12
C ILE A 93 11.57 14.66 18.83
N PHE A 94 12.43 15.28 18.03
CA PHE A 94 13.08 14.63 16.91
C PHE A 94 13.98 13.48 17.38
N LEU A 95 14.75 13.70 18.44
CA LEU A 95 15.63 12.71 19.06
C LEU A 95 14.89 11.55 19.76
N ASP A 96 13.59 11.66 20.01
CA ASP A 96 12.81 10.56 20.61
C ASP A 96 12.89 9.28 19.78
N PHE A 97 13.01 9.39 18.46
CA PHE A 97 13.14 8.22 17.60
C PHE A 97 14.37 7.37 17.92
N VAL A 98 15.54 7.99 18.10
CA VAL A 98 16.77 7.27 18.44
C VAL A 98 16.85 6.92 19.94
N ARG A 99 16.17 7.65 20.82
CA ARG A 99 16.18 7.44 22.27
C ARG A 99 15.23 6.35 22.74
N ASN A 100 14.03 6.30 22.18
CA ASN A 100 12.96 5.42 22.64
C ASN A 100 12.09 4.82 21.51
N GLY A 101 12.45 5.07 20.24
CA GLY A 101 11.73 4.56 19.06
C GLY A 101 10.46 5.32 18.69
N ASN A 102 10.10 6.40 19.41
CA ASN A 102 8.90 7.18 19.12
C ASN A 102 9.13 8.14 17.96
N ARG A 103 8.33 8.02 16.91
CA ARG A 103 8.30 8.91 15.76
C ARG A 103 7.08 9.84 15.77
N SER A 104 5.98 9.36 16.34
CA SER A 104 4.66 9.96 16.21
C SER A 104 4.55 11.36 16.81
N ARG A 105 5.31 11.65 17.88
CA ARG A 105 5.28 12.98 18.52
C ARG A 105 5.80 14.08 17.59
N TYR A 106 6.90 13.84 16.90
CA TYR A 106 7.43 14.79 15.93
C TYR A 106 6.52 14.89 14.69
N GLU A 107 6.09 13.75 14.17
CA GLU A 107 5.22 13.67 13.00
C GLU A 107 3.91 14.43 13.22
N ALA A 108 3.30 14.32 14.40
CA ALA A 108 2.07 15.03 14.73
C ALA A 108 2.22 16.55 14.58
N VAL A 109 3.31 17.13 15.08
CA VAL A 109 3.60 18.57 14.95
C VAL A 109 3.85 18.93 13.48
N SER A 110 4.73 18.19 12.82
CA SER A 110 5.11 18.44 11.41
C SER A 110 3.90 18.37 10.48
N PHE A 111 3.09 17.31 10.58
CA PHE A 111 1.94 17.11 9.69
C PHE A 111 0.80 18.08 9.97
N SER A 112 0.57 18.45 11.26
CA SER A 112 -0.43 19.45 11.61
C SER A 112 -0.16 20.79 10.93
N ARG A 113 1.11 21.24 10.89
CA ARG A 113 1.51 22.50 10.24
C ARG A 113 1.19 22.49 8.74
N ARG A 114 1.50 21.40 8.04
CA ARG A 114 1.19 21.22 6.60
C ARG A 114 -0.31 21.20 6.35
N ALA A 115 -1.07 20.49 7.20
CA ALA A 115 -2.52 20.44 7.09
C ALA A 115 -3.17 21.80 7.29
N LYS A 116 -2.76 22.57 8.32
CA LYS A 116 -3.24 23.93 8.57
C LYS A 116 -2.99 24.85 7.38
N LEU A 117 -1.75 24.86 6.84
CA LEU A 117 -1.43 25.67 5.67
C LEU A 117 -2.31 25.31 4.47
N ALA A 118 -2.47 24.02 4.17
CA ALA A 118 -3.29 23.58 3.05
C ALA A 118 -4.78 23.96 3.22
N GLU A 119 -5.33 23.84 4.44
CA GLU A 119 -6.72 24.23 4.74
C GLU A 119 -6.92 25.74 4.58
N LEU A 120 -5.98 26.56 5.05
CA LEU A 120 -6.01 28.02 4.88
C LEU A 120 -5.93 28.43 3.41
N VAL A 121 -5.01 27.82 2.63
CA VAL A 121 -4.84 28.09 1.20
C VAL A 121 -6.14 27.80 0.43
N ILE A 122 -6.76 26.65 0.67
CA ILE A 122 -8.04 26.31 0.01
C ILE A 122 -9.15 27.27 0.45
N GLY A 123 -9.21 27.63 1.74
CA GLY A 123 -10.16 28.62 2.24
C GLY A 123 -10.02 29.96 1.55
N GLU A 124 -8.79 30.46 1.37
CA GLU A 124 -8.53 31.73 0.67
C GLU A 124 -8.90 31.62 -0.81
N CYS A 125 -8.56 30.54 -1.51
CA CYS A 125 -8.96 30.33 -2.90
C CYS A 125 -10.49 30.39 -3.09
N ILE A 126 -11.25 29.87 -2.14
CA ILE A 126 -12.72 29.85 -2.18
C ILE A 126 -13.31 31.22 -1.84
N GLU A 127 -12.79 31.94 -0.84
CA GLU A 127 -13.32 33.25 -0.43
C GLU A 127 -12.76 34.41 -1.23
N GLY A 128 -11.45 34.41 -1.52
CA GLY A 128 -10.76 35.48 -2.26
C GLY A 128 -10.72 36.83 -1.54
N LYS A 129 -10.91 36.85 -0.20
CA LYS A 129 -11.06 38.11 0.57
C LYS A 129 -9.80 38.55 1.32
N GLY A 130 -8.75 37.76 1.30
CA GLY A 130 -7.50 38.06 1.99
C GLY A 130 -7.49 37.82 3.50
N ARG A 131 -8.60 37.35 4.10
CA ARG A 131 -8.67 37.20 5.56
C ARG A 131 -7.86 36.07 6.14
N PHE A 132 -7.41 35.11 5.32
CA PHE A 132 -6.54 34.02 5.71
C PHE A 132 -5.06 34.29 5.43
N LEU A 133 -4.71 35.41 4.76
CA LEU A 133 -3.36 35.66 4.27
C LEU A 133 -2.32 35.74 5.38
N ASP A 134 -2.61 36.40 6.51
CA ASP A 134 -1.63 36.53 7.60
C ASP A 134 -1.27 35.16 8.17
N ASP A 135 -2.26 34.27 8.37
CA ASP A 135 -2.00 32.90 8.83
C ASP A 135 -1.28 32.05 7.79
N ILE A 136 -1.61 32.25 6.50
CA ILE A 136 -0.89 31.60 5.38
C ILE A 136 0.58 32.04 5.38
N LEU A 137 0.85 33.34 5.50
CA LEU A 137 2.21 33.88 5.61
C LEU A 137 2.98 33.29 6.79
N ASN A 138 2.35 33.25 7.95
CA ASN A 138 2.93 32.63 9.15
C ASN A 138 3.23 31.16 8.94
N GLY A 139 2.34 30.42 8.25
CA GLY A 139 2.52 29.03 7.88
C GLY A 139 3.69 28.81 6.94
N ILE A 140 3.75 29.59 5.85
CA ILE A 140 4.87 29.55 4.89
C ILE A 140 6.18 29.84 5.60
N TRP A 141 6.21 30.93 6.39
CA TRP A 141 7.42 31.40 7.06
C TRP A 141 7.97 30.35 8.01
N THR A 142 7.13 29.86 8.92
CA THR A 142 7.53 28.84 9.90
C THR A 142 7.94 27.52 9.27
N ILE A 143 7.30 27.08 8.18
CA ILE A 143 7.71 25.87 7.45
C ILE A 143 9.06 26.07 6.76
N CYS A 144 9.29 27.24 6.18
CA CYS A 144 10.57 27.58 5.55
C CYS A 144 11.73 27.68 6.55
N GLU A 145 11.46 28.00 7.81
CA GLU A 145 12.46 28.06 8.89
C GLU A 145 12.81 26.69 9.50
N GLU A 146 12.04 25.63 9.21
CA GLU A 146 12.38 24.28 9.71
C GLU A 146 13.77 23.84 9.21
N THR A 147 14.54 23.22 10.10
CA THR A 147 15.84 22.65 9.73
C THR A 147 15.70 21.52 8.71
N TYR A 148 14.65 20.70 8.85
CA TYR A 148 14.41 19.51 8.03
C TYR A 148 12.91 19.32 7.76
N TRP A 149 12.57 19.06 6.50
CA TRP A 149 11.18 18.84 6.09
C TRP A 149 10.72 17.37 6.18
N GLY A 150 11.65 16.44 6.35
CA GLY A 150 11.35 15.04 6.57
C GLY A 150 11.11 14.69 8.03
N VAL A 151 11.09 13.38 8.33
CA VAL A 151 10.78 12.85 9.65
C VAL A 151 11.97 12.10 10.27
N PRO A 152 12.01 11.95 11.63
CA PRO A 152 13.13 11.31 12.32
C PRO A 152 13.47 9.91 11.84
N ALA A 153 12.44 9.12 11.46
CA ALA A 153 12.61 7.75 10.99
C ALA A 153 13.34 7.65 9.63
N HIS A 154 13.42 8.74 8.88
CA HIS A 154 13.99 8.79 7.53
C HIS A 154 15.33 9.54 7.46
N VAL A 155 15.77 10.14 8.56
CA VAL A 155 16.98 10.99 8.59
C VAL A 155 18.27 10.20 8.30
N SER A 156 18.26 8.88 8.45
CA SER A 156 19.40 8.02 8.12
C SER A 156 19.81 8.03 6.63
N ALA A 157 18.99 8.67 5.76
CA ALA A 157 19.37 8.94 4.37
C ALA A 157 20.53 9.96 4.23
N GLN A 158 20.84 10.73 5.29
CA GLN A 158 22.04 11.57 5.35
C GLN A 158 23.31 10.75 5.68
N LYS A 159 24.48 11.23 5.28
CA LYS A 159 25.76 10.54 5.51
C LYS A 159 26.13 10.40 6.99
N LYS A 160 25.72 11.36 7.82
CA LYS A 160 25.93 11.33 9.29
C LYS A 160 25.04 10.30 10.01
N GLY A 161 24.13 9.63 9.29
CA GLY A 161 23.27 8.61 9.86
C GLY A 161 22.14 9.16 10.72
N SER A 162 21.64 8.33 11.66
CA SER A 162 20.51 8.69 12.53
C SER A 162 20.89 9.73 13.59
N GLY A 163 19.90 10.47 14.09
CA GLY A 163 20.07 11.51 15.08
C GLY A 163 19.39 12.80 14.66
N LEU A 164 20.06 13.93 14.80
CA LEU A 164 19.58 15.22 14.30
C LEU A 164 19.89 15.37 12.79
N PRO A 165 19.06 16.12 12.05
CA PRO A 165 19.32 16.37 10.65
C PRO A 165 20.53 17.27 10.44
N ASP A 166 21.36 16.95 9.45
CA ASP A 166 22.47 17.80 9.01
C ASP A 166 21.95 18.88 8.05
N ALA A 167 21.93 20.12 8.49
CA ALA A 167 21.49 21.24 7.66
C ALA A 167 22.35 21.47 6.41
N ALA A 168 23.61 21.00 6.42
CA ALA A 168 24.52 21.11 5.27
C ALA A 168 24.33 20.00 4.22
N GLU A 169 23.62 18.92 4.55
CA GLU A 169 23.30 17.82 3.65
C GLU A 169 21.78 17.64 3.53
N PRO A 170 21.09 18.40 2.68
CA PRO A 170 19.67 18.18 2.43
C PRO A 170 19.42 16.79 1.86
N THR A 171 18.46 16.08 2.46
CA THR A 171 17.98 14.78 1.99
C THR A 171 16.51 14.85 1.68
N VAL A 172 16.08 14.12 0.66
CA VAL A 172 14.68 14.10 0.23
C VAL A 172 14.06 12.76 0.57
N ASP A 173 13.19 12.78 1.58
CA ASP A 173 12.27 11.69 1.91
C ASP A 173 10.85 12.00 1.40
N LEU A 174 9.90 11.15 1.75
CA LEU A 174 8.48 11.26 1.39
C LEU A 174 7.89 12.63 1.74
N PHE A 175 8.12 13.07 2.98
CA PHE A 175 7.48 14.26 3.56
C PHE A 175 8.20 15.55 3.21
N ALA A 176 9.51 15.48 2.94
CA ALA A 176 10.23 16.60 2.36
C ALA A 176 9.71 16.90 0.95
N ALA A 177 9.48 15.87 0.14
CA ALA A 177 8.88 16.02 -1.18
C ALA A 177 7.44 16.57 -1.12
N GLU A 178 6.60 16.06 -0.19
CA GLU A 178 5.24 16.60 0.05
C GLU A 178 5.26 18.07 0.49
N THR A 179 6.22 18.45 1.32
CA THR A 179 6.37 19.85 1.75
C THR A 179 6.72 20.75 0.57
N GLY A 180 7.65 20.31 -0.29
CA GLY A 180 7.99 21.03 -1.53
C GLY A 180 6.79 21.19 -2.47
N MET A 181 5.98 20.15 -2.63
CA MET A 181 4.73 20.18 -3.39
C MET A 181 3.70 21.13 -2.79
N LEU A 182 3.51 21.12 -1.47
CA LEU A 182 2.58 22.00 -0.77
C LEU A 182 2.92 23.48 -1.01
N LEU A 183 4.19 23.84 -0.85
CA LEU A 183 4.66 25.21 -1.09
C LEU A 183 4.57 25.59 -2.56
N ALA A 184 4.83 24.67 -3.49
CA ALA A 184 4.69 24.91 -4.92
C ALA A 184 3.23 25.21 -5.32
N TRP A 185 2.27 24.44 -4.81
CA TRP A 185 0.86 24.74 -5.02
C TRP A 185 0.43 26.04 -4.35
N THR A 186 0.91 26.34 -3.15
CA THR A 186 0.62 27.61 -2.46
C THR A 186 1.08 28.81 -3.29
N ASP A 187 2.31 28.76 -3.82
CA ASP A 187 2.85 29.80 -4.73
C ASP A 187 2.02 29.95 -6.01
N TYR A 188 1.63 28.83 -6.62
CA TYR A 188 0.83 28.84 -7.85
C TYR A 188 -0.56 29.43 -7.63
N LEU A 189 -1.24 29.00 -6.57
CA LEU A 189 -2.63 29.37 -6.30
C LEU A 189 -2.77 30.83 -5.84
N LEU A 190 -1.85 31.29 -4.96
CA LEU A 190 -1.97 32.57 -4.26
C LEU A 190 -0.91 33.60 -4.67
N GLY A 191 -0.10 33.32 -5.69
CA GLY A 191 1.10 34.12 -6.03
C GLY A 191 0.85 35.63 -6.11
N GLU A 192 -0.22 36.08 -6.76
CA GLU A 192 -0.57 37.50 -6.89
C GLU A 192 -0.92 38.14 -5.53
N GLN A 193 -1.65 37.43 -4.66
CA GLN A 193 -1.95 37.93 -3.33
C GLN A 193 -0.71 37.94 -2.42
N LEU A 194 0.17 36.95 -2.53
CA LEU A 194 1.44 36.92 -1.80
C LEU A 194 2.37 38.07 -2.25
N ASP A 195 2.46 38.35 -3.55
CA ASP A 195 3.22 39.49 -4.10
C ASP A 195 2.64 40.82 -3.61
N GLY A 196 1.31 40.93 -3.46
CA GLY A 196 0.64 42.09 -2.91
C GLY A 196 1.01 42.38 -1.45
N VAL A 197 1.39 41.38 -0.68
CA VAL A 197 1.93 41.55 0.69
C VAL A 197 3.44 41.81 0.63
N SER A 198 4.21 40.91 0.01
CA SER A 198 5.64 41.06 -0.22
C SER A 198 6.15 40.00 -1.21
N PRO A 199 6.85 40.42 -2.28
CA PRO A 199 7.51 39.48 -3.21
C PRO A 199 8.52 38.53 -2.50
N LEU A 200 9.06 38.93 -1.37
CA LEU A 200 10.01 38.13 -0.59
C LEU A 200 9.41 36.81 -0.10
N VAL A 201 8.10 36.71 0.03
CA VAL A 201 7.43 35.46 0.42
C VAL A 201 7.62 34.38 -0.66
N ARG A 202 7.37 34.74 -1.92
CA ARG A 202 7.54 33.82 -3.05
C ARG A 202 9.02 33.55 -3.34
N GLU A 203 9.87 34.54 -3.19
CA GLU A 203 11.33 34.34 -3.27
C GLU A 203 11.80 33.35 -2.21
N ARG A 204 11.28 33.42 -0.97
CA ARG A 204 11.59 32.47 0.11
C ARG A 204 11.11 31.06 -0.23
N ILE A 205 9.88 30.89 -0.73
CA ILE A 205 9.37 29.58 -1.17
C ILE A 205 10.31 29.01 -2.23
N LEU A 206 10.61 29.77 -3.27
CA LEU A 206 11.47 29.31 -4.36
C LEU A 206 12.86 28.91 -3.85
N TYR A 207 13.49 29.76 -3.02
CA TYR A 207 14.80 29.49 -2.44
C TYR A 207 14.82 28.17 -1.66
N GLU A 208 13.83 27.96 -0.78
CA GLU A 208 13.79 26.76 0.07
C GLU A 208 13.49 25.49 -0.72
N VAL A 209 12.57 25.54 -1.68
CA VAL A 209 12.25 24.38 -2.53
C VAL A 209 13.42 24.07 -3.47
N GLN A 210 14.10 25.07 -4.02
CA GLN A 210 15.30 24.87 -4.85
C GLN A 210 16.40 24.16 -4.07
N ARG A 211 16.78 24.65 -2.89
CA ARG A 211 17.91 24.12 -2.14
C ARG A 211 17.63 22.78 -1.46
N ARG A 212 16.36 22.48 -1.12
CA ARG A 212 15.99 21.27 -0.38
C ARG A 212 15.48 20.13 -1.26
N ILE A 213 14.89 20.44 -2.41
CA ILE A 213 14.22 19.46 -3.27
C ILE A 213 14.80 19.46 -4.68
N LEU A 214 14.64 20.56 -5.44
CA LEU A 214 14.91 20.57 -6.87
C LEU A 214 16.39 20.35 -7.20
N SER A 215 17.28 21.13 -6.58
CA SER A 215 18.71 21.00 -6.81
C SER A 215 19.28 19.71 -6.25
N VAL A 216 18.79 19.26 -5.10
CA VAL A 216 19.22 18.02 -4.46
C VAL A 216 18.88 16.81 -5.33
N ASN A 217 17.62 16.70 -5.75
CA ASN A 217 17.17 15.58 -6.57
C ASN A 217 17.78 15.57 -7.97
N LEU A 218 18.08 16.76 -8.53
CA LEU A 218 18.76 16.83 -9.82
C LEU A 218 20.23 16.41 -9.73
N ALA A 219 20.93 16.81 -8.66
CA ALA A 219 22.37 16.58 -8.50
C ALA A 219 22.74 15.19 -7.97
N ARG A 220 21.88 14.53 -7.17
CA ARG A 220 22.17 13.24 -6.51
C ARG A 220 21.50 12.08 -7.22
N ASP A 221 22.24 10.99 -7.44
CA ASP A 221 21.78 9.72 -8.02
C ASP A 221 21.81 8.57 -6.98
N ASP A 222 22.32 8.84 -5.79
CA ASP A 222 22.60 7.86 -4.75
C ASP A 222 21.42 7.57 -3.82
N PHE A 223 20.33 8.32 -3.88
CA PHE A 223 19.14 7.99 -3.13
C PHE A 223 18.56 6.63 -3.59
N TRP A 224 18.46 5.68 -2.66
CA TRP A 224 17.99 4.32 -2.97
C TRP A 224 16.61 4.30 -3.64
N TRP A 225 15.72 5.21 -3.24
CA TRP A 225 14.36 5.30 -3.79
C TRP A 225 14.33 5.72 -5.27
N MET A 226 15.38 6.29 -5.81
CA MET A 226 15.48 6.57 -7.25
C MET A 226 15.67 5.29 -8.08
N GLY A 227 16.29 4.25 -7.53
CA GLY A 227 16.59 2.99 -8.22
C GLY A 227 17.68 3.10 -9.29
N LEU A 228 18.34 4.26 -9.42
CA LEU A 228 19.34 4.52 -10.47
C LEU A 228 20.65 3.76 -10.24
N ASN A 229 20.89 3.33 -9.02
CA ASN A 229 22.05 2.51 -8.61
C ASN A 229 21.75 1.00 -8.65
N GLY A 230 20.63 0.57 -9.23
CA GLY A 230 20.23 -0.84 -9.35
C GLY A 230 19.55 -1.43 -8.11
N GLN A 231 19.31 -0.65 -7.07
CA GLN A 231 18.55 -1.09 -5.90
C GLN A 231 17.07 -1.28 -6.24
N LYS A 232 16.41 -2.26 -5.61
CA LYS A 232 14.96 -2.44 -5.70
C LYS A 232 14.28 -1.24 -5.06
N VAL A 233 13.32 -0.67 -5.77
CA VAL A 233 12.49 0.43 -5.28
C VAL A 233 11.13 -0.09 -4.77
N ASN A 234 10.46 0.73 -3.94
CA ASN A 234 9.11 0.49 -3.44
C ASN A 234 8.23 1.74 -3.61
N ASN A 235 7.19 1.89 -2.81
CA ASN A 235 6.26 3.03 -2.83
C ASN A 235 6.94 4.42 -2.70
N TRP A 236 8.12 4.50 -2.09
CA TRP A 236 8.87 5.76 -1.98
C TRP A 236 9.16 6.38 -3.35
N ASN A 237 9.46 5.55 -4.34
CA ASN A 237 9.80 6.04 -5.67
C ASN A 237 8.66 6.85 -6.29
N PRO A 238 7.46 6.29 -6.57
CA PRO A 238 6.38 7.08 -7.19
C PRO A 238 5.84 8.17 -6.27
N TRP A 239 5.86 7.97 -4.95
CA TRP A 239 5.43 8.98 -4.00
C TRP A 239 6.31 10.23 -4.03
N ILE A 240 7.64 10.08 -3.98
CA ILE A 240 8.57 11.23 -4.09
C ILE A 240 8.52 11.81 -5.49
N CYS A 241 8.53 10.98 -6.54
CA CYS A 241 8.53 11.42 -7.91
C CYS A 241 7.30 12.28 -8.26
N SER A 242 6.09 11.92 -7.80
CA SER A 242 4.88 12.71 -8.06
C SER A 242 4.95 14.11 -7.43
N ASN A 243 5.42 14.19 -6.18
CA ASN A 243 5.57 15.46 -5.48
C ASN A 243 6.72 16.31 -6.03
N TRP A 244 7.84 15.68 -6.38
CA TRP A 244 8.95 16.36 -7.05
C TRP A 244 8.54 16.89 -8.42
N LEU A 245 7.78 16.12 -9.20
CA LEU A 245 7.26 16.53 -10.51
C LEU A 245 6.39 17.79 -10.40
N ILE A 246 5.50 17.87 -9.41
CA ILE A 246 4.69 19.07 -9.15
C ILE A 246 5.61 20.28 -8.90
N ALA A 247 6.59 20.14 -8.00
CA ALA A 247 7.51 21.24 -7.70
C ALA A 247 8.31 21.68 -8.94
N VAL A 248 8.74 20.75 -9.79
CA VAL A 248 9.42 21.05 -11.06
C VAL A 248 8.48 21.77 -12.02
N LEU A 249 7.26 21.28 -12.20
CA LEU A 249 6.29 21.83 -13.15
C LEU A 249 5.83 23.25 -12.77
N LEU A 250 5.80 23.58 -11.48
CA LEU A 250 5.31 24.86 -10.98
C LEU A 250 6.41 25.89 -10.66
N LEU A 251 7.60 25.44 -10.24
CA LEU A 251 8.63 26.35 -9.72
C LEU A 251 9.95 26.37 -10.51
N GLU A 252 10.29 25.34 -11.31
CA GLU A 252 11.56 25.37 -12.05
C GLU A 252 11.44 26.28 -13.27
N LYS A 253 12.05 27.46 -13.16
CA LYS A 253 11.98 28.53 -14.19
C LYS A 253 12.97 28.32 -15.34
N GLU A 254 14.11 27.66 -15.05
CA GLU A 254 15.14 27.42 -16.06
C GLU A 254 14.73 26.26 -16.98
N PRO A 255 14.48 26.52 -18.30
CA PRO A 255 13.90 25.51 -19.19
C PRO A 255 14.72 24.23 -19.28
N ASP A 256 16.04 24.33 -19.35
CA ASP A 256 16.92 23.17 -19.47
C ASP A 256 16.93 22.33 -18.17
N ARG A 257 16.98 22.96 -17.01
CA ARG A 257 16.89 22.29 -15.71
C ARG A 257 15.54 21.62 -15.53
N ARG A 258 14.46 22.26 -15.98
CA ARG A 258 13.10 21.72 -15.96
C ARG A 258 13.02 20.41 -16.75
N ILE A 259 13.53 20.40 -17.97
CA ILE A 259 13.54 19.20 -18.84
C ILE A 259 14.46 18.11 -18.27
N GLN A 260 15.65 18.48 -17.77
CA GLN A 260 16.56 17.54 -17.12
C GLN A 260 15.91 16.86 -15.91
N SER A 261 15.23 17.64 -15.06
CA SER A 261 14.51 17.13 -13.89
C SER A 261 13.38 16.18 -14.27
N ILE A 262 12.54 16.55 -15.26
CA ILE A 262 11.48 15.69 -15.77
C ILE A 262 12.07 14.39 -16.34
N SER A 263 13.11 14.50 -17.19
CA SER A 263 13.78 13.32 -17.76
C SER A 263 14.31 12.37 -16.67
N LYS A 264 14.86 12.91 -15.59
CA LYS A 264 15.33 12.12 -14.45
C LYS A 264 14.18 11.48 -13.70
N ILE A 265 13.08 12.18 -13.46
CA ILE A 265 11.86 11.63 -12.86
C ILE A 265 11.34 10.45 -13.67
N LEU A 266 11.29 10.56 -15.01
CA LEU A 266 10.85 9.46 -15.88
C LEU A 266 11.74 8.23 -15.73
N LYS A 267 13.07 8.41 -15.63
CA LYS A 267 14.00 7.30 -15.38
C LYS A 267 13.77 6.64 -14.02
N CYS A 268 13.48 7.44 -12.98
CA CYS A 268 13.14 6.93 -11.64
C CYS A 268 11.82 6.13 -11.67
N LEU A 269 10.77 6.68 -12.30
CA LEU A 269 9.47 5.99 -12.43
C LEU A 269 9.58 4.68 -13.24
N ASP A 270 10.46 4.64 -14.24
CA ASP A 270 10.73 3.42 -14.99
C ASP A 270 11.38 2.33 -14.10
N GLN A 271 12.20 2.67 -13.09
CA GLN A 271 12.71 1.66 -12.16
C GLN A 271 11.56 1.03 -11.35
N PHE A 272 10.56 1.81 -10.97
CA PHE A 272 9.36 1.30 -10.31
C PHE A 272 8.55 0.40 -11.25
N LEU A 273 8.22 0.86 -12.46
CA LEU A 273 7.46 0.11 -13.45
C LEU A 273 8.17 -1.19 -13.89
N ASN A 274 9.50 -1.15 -14.06
CA ASN A 274 10.30 -2.31 -14.43
C ASN A 274 10.31 -3.41 -13.37
N SER A 275 10.18 -3.04 -12.08
CA SER A 275 10.21 -3.97 -10.94
C SER A 275 8.82 -4.35 -10.43
N TYR A 276 7.77 -3.70 -10.92
CA TYR A 276 6.41 -3.94 -10.45
C TYR A 276 5.85 -5.27 -10.99
N PRO A 277 5.12 -6.05 -10.17
CA PRO A 277 4.48 -7.28 -10.62
C PRO A 277 3.57 -7.05 -11.83
N LYS A 278 3.65 -7.91 -12.85
CA LYS A 278 2.89 -7.76 -14.10
C LYS A 278 1.38 -7.91 -13.92
N ASP A 279 0.97 -8.60 -12.87
CA ASP A 279 -0.43 -8.73 -12.48
C ASP A 279 -0.98 -7.48 -11.78
N GLY A 280 -0.13 -6.44 -11.63
CA GLY A 280 -0.49 -5.17 -10.99
C GLY A 280 -0.54 -5.23 -9.47
N GLY A 281 -0.08 -6.32 -8.86
CA GLY A 281 -0.12 -6.54 -7.42
C GLY A 281 0.86 -5.64 -6.65
N CYS A 282 0.40 -5.09 -5.53
CA CYS A 282 1.25 -4.36 -4.58
C CYS A 282 1.69 -5.31 -3.47
N ASP A 283 2.98 -5.63 -3.39
CA ASP A 283 3.53 -6.58 -2.41
C ASP A 283 3.43 -6.07 -0.96
N GLU A 284 3.28 -4.76 -0.79
CA GLU A 284 3.06 -4.12 0.52
C GLU A 284 1.59 -4.15 0.98
N GLY A 285 0.68 -4.66 0.15
CA GLY A 285 -0.75 -4.75 0.44
C GLY A 285 -1.58 -3.54 -0.04
N PRO A 286 -2.93 -3.64 0.07
CA PRO A 286 -3.85 -2.62 -0.48
C PRO A 286 -3.77 -1.26 0.24
N GLY A 287 -3.32 -1.23 1.50
CA GLY A 287 -3.09 0.02 2.23
C GLY A 287 -2.00 0.87 1.60
N TYR A 288 -0.96 0.24 1.07
CA TYR A 288 0.16 0.92 0.41
C TYR A 288 -0.07 1.22 -1.07
N TRP A 289 -1.10 0.61 -1.71
CA TRP A 289 -1.44 0.94 -3.09
C TRP A 289 -1.69 2.45 -3.27
N ASP A 290 -2.27 3.12 -2.27
CA ASP A 290 -2.50 4.58 -2.28
C ASP A 290 -1.19 5.38 -2.43
N ARG A 291 -0.07 4.83 -1.95
CA ARG A 291 1.27 5.45 -2.01
C ARG A 291 2.15 4.88 -3.15
N ALA A 292 1.79 3.73 -3.68
CA ALA A 292 2.48 3.06 -4.78
C ALA A 292 1.77 3.31 -6.12
N GLY A 293 0.79 2.49 -6.48
CA GLY A 293 0.06 2.57 -7.74
C GLY A 293 -0.67 3.88 -7.95
N ALA A 294 -1.29 4.44 -6.90
CA ALA A 294 -1.97 5.73 -6.98
C ALA A 294 -0.99 6.91 -7.12
N SER A 295 0.20 6.87 -6.50
CA SER A 295 1.21 7.93 -6.71
C SER A 295 1.88 7.83 -8.08
N LEU A 296 1.99 6.63 -8.65
CA LEU A 296 2.33 6.49 -10.07
C LEU A 296 1.28 7.19 -10.94
N TYR A 297 -0.02 6.94 -10.67
CA TYR A 297 -1.11 7.60 -11.38
C TYR A 297 -1.03 9.12 -11.26
N ASP A 298 -0.78 9.67 -10.06
CA ASP A 298 -0.59 11.12 -9.88
C ASP A 298 0.49 11.68 -10.82
N SER A 299 1.62 10.96 -10.97
CA SER A 299 2.69 11.34 -11.91
C SER A 299 2.24 11.28 -13.37
N LEU A 300 1.50 10.23 -13.75
CA LEU A 300 1.01 10.04 -15.12
C LEU A 300 -0.05 11.08 -15.49
N GLU A 301 -0.94 11.42 -14.57
CA GLU A 301 -1.96 12.45 -14.75
C GLU A 301 -1.33 13.84 -14.94
N LEU A 302 -0.32 14.18 -14.12
CA LEU A 302 0.44 15.42 -14.25
C LEU A 302 1.18 15.51 -15.59
N LEU A 303 1.87 14.44 -15.99
CA LEU A 303 2.58 14.39 -17.29
C LEU A 303 1.60 14.50 -18.46
N HIS A 304 0.45 13.85 -18.37
CA HIS A 304 -0.62 13.93 -19.37
C HIS A 304 -1.12 15.38 -19.50
N GLY A 305 -1.45 16.03 -18.38
CA GLY A 305 -1.89 17.43 -18.38
C GLY A 305 -0.82 18.40 -18.86
N ALA A 306 0.41 18.27 -18.34
CA ALA A 306 1.53 19.16 -18.71
C ALA A 306 2.04 18.96 -20.16
N SER A 307 1.54 17.97 -20.87
CA SER A 307 1.88 17.71 -22.28
C SER A 307 0.68 17.79 -23.24
N ASN A 308 -0.46 18.34 -22.81
CA ASN A 308 -1.72 18.30 -23.59
C ASN A 308 -2.05 16.89 -24.11
N GLY A 309 -1.92 15.87 -23.25
CA GLY A 309 -2.24 14.49 -23.57
C GLY A 309 -1.19 13.74 -24.42
N ARG A 310 -0.07 14.39 -24.81
CA ARG A 310 0.96 13.76 -25.66
C ARG A 310 1.76 12.69 -24.91
N ILE A 311 1.89 12.79 -23.59
CA ILE A 311 2.42 11.74 -22.72
C ILE A 311 1.23 10.95 -22.21
N ASN A 312 1.05 9.74 -22.73
CA ASN A 312 -0.06 8.88 -22.38
C ASN A 312 0.36 7.40 -22.45
N ILE A 313 0.39 6.72 -21.30
CA ILE A 313 0.63 5.27 -21.19
C ILE A 313 -0.52 4.56 -20.47
N PHE A 314 -1.70 5.19 -20.35
CA PHE A 314 -2.85 4.63 -19.64
C PHE A 314 -3.41 3.35 -20.29
N GLU A 315 -3.20 3.15 -21.58
CA GLU A 315 -3.58 1.93 -22.31
C GLU A 315 -2.61 0.76 -22.07
N ASN A 316 -1.45 1.00 -21.42
CA ASN A 316 -0.49 -0.06 -21.16
C ASN A 316 -1.09 -1.10 -20.19
N PRO A 317 -1.01 -2.41 -20.50
CA PRO A 317 -1.59 -3.46 -19.66
C PRO A 317 -1.15 -3.40 -18.20
N LEU A 318 0.14 -3.17 -17.93
CA LEU A 318 0.65 -3.07 -16.56
C LEU A 318 0.00 -1.89 -15.80
N VAL A 319 -0.13 -0.72 -16.43
CA VAL A 319 -0.75 0.46 -15.80
C VAL A 319 -2.22 0.19 -15.48
N ARG A 320 -2.94 -0.50 -16.37
CA ARG A 320 -4.33 -0.91 -16.13
C ARG A 320 -4.46 -1.88 -14.97
N GLU A 321 -3.58 -2.89 -14.91
CA GLU A 321 -3.60 -3.88 -13.83
C GLU A 321 -3.23 -3.26 -12.46
N ILE A 322 -2.27 -2.32 -12.42
CA ILE A 322 -1.95 -1.52 -11.22
C ILE A 322 -3.18 -0.76 -10.73
N GLY A 323 -3.95 -0.14 -11.63
CA GLY A 323 -5.19 0.55 -11.28
C GLY A 323 -6.23 -0.39 -10.66
N ARG A 324 -6.45 -1.55 -11.28
CA ARG A 324 -7.47 -2.53 -10.90
C ARG A 324 -7.20 -3.24 -9.57
N TYR A 325 -5.95 -3.26 -9.11
CA TYR A 325 -5.54 -4.00 -7.92
C TYR A 325 -6.41 -3.68 -6.70
N ILE A 326 -6.65 -2.40 -6.40
CA ILE A 326 -7.38 -1.98 -5.20
C ILE A 326 -8.83 -2.51 -5.17
N GLY A 327 -9.49 -2.59 -6.33
CA GLY A 327 -10.83 -3.17 -6.46
C GLY A 327 -10.83 -4.69 -6.31
N ARG A 328 -9.78 -5.38 -6.77
CA ARG A 328 -9.65 -6.83 -6.59
C ARG A 328 -9.50 -7.24 -5.13
N LEU A 329 -8.75 -6.45 -4.35
CA LEU A 329 -8.52 -6.75 -2.94
C LEU A 329 -9.70 -6.33 -2.04
N HIS A 330 -10.71 -5.66 -2.58
CA HIS A 330 -11.91 -5.27 -1.86
C HIS A 330 -12.79 -6.49 -1.53
N ILE A 331 -13.19 -6.62 -0.26
CA ILE A 331 -14.06 -7.71 0.21
C ILE A 331 -15.51 -7.24 0.28
N SER A 332 -15.80 -6.26 1.11
CA SER A 332 -17.12 -5.66 1.31
C SER A 332 -17.02 -4.39 2.15
N GLY A 333 -17.81 -3.37 1.84
CA GLY A 333 -17.86 -2.13 2.60
C GLY A 333 -16.48 -1.48 2.74
N ARG A 334 -15.90 -1.52 3.94
CA ARG A 334 -14.55 -1.00 4.19
C ARG A 334 -13.49 -2.10 4.34
N TYR A 335 -13.88 -3.37 4.22
CA TYR A 335 -12.96 -4.50 4.39
C TYR A 335 -12.20 -4.83 3.11
N TYR A 336 -10.91 -5.06 3.27
CA TYR A 336 -9.98 -5.47 2.22
C TYR A 336 -9.17 -6.69 2.67
N ILE A 337 -8.64 -7.43 1.71
CA ILE A 337 -7.61 -8.42 2.01
C ILE A 337 -6.41 -7.67 2.58
N ASN A 338 -6.00 -8.02 3.80
CA ASN A 338 -5.04 -7.25 4.57
C ASN A 338 -3.73 -8.00 4.86
N PHE A 339 -3.27 -8.81 3.91
CA PHE A 339 -1.94 -9.39 4.01
C PHE A 339 -0.87 -8.30 4.02
N ALA A 340 0.30 -8.58 4.58
CA ALA A 340 1.38 -7.61 4.87
C ALA A 340 0.95 -6.53 5.88
N ASP A 341 1.56 -5.34 5.84
CA ASP A 341 1.24 -4.23 6.77
C ASP A 341 -0.08 -3.49 6.42
N ALA A 342 -1.06 -4.18 5.87
CA ALA A 342 -2.34 -3.58 5.54
C ALA A 342 -3.34 -3.65 6.71
N ALA A 343 -4.08 -2.58 6.94
CA ALA A 343 -5.23 -2.61 7.83
C ALA A 343 -6.41 -3.32 7.15
N ALA A 344 -7.19 -4.09 7.91
CA ALA A 344 -8.37 -4.78 7.37
C ALA A 344 -9.46 -3.83 6.89
N LYS A 345 -9.53 -2.61 7.46
CA LYS A 345 -10.46 -1.56 7.04
C LYS A 345 -9.69 -0.38 6.47
N LEU A 346 -9.97 -0.06 5.22
CA LEU A 346 -9.36 1.10 4.56
C LEU A 346 -10.39 2.20 4.28
N ASN A 347 -9.88 3.43 4.24
CA ASN A 347 -10.55 4.57 3.63
C ASN A 347 -9.84 4.86 2.30
N ALA A 348 -10.06 3.99 1.30
CA ALA A 348 -9.45 4.15 0.00
C ALA A 348 -9.86 5.48 -0.66
N ASN A 349 -8.96 6.08 -1.43
CA ASN A 349 -9.17 7.41 -2.00
C ASN A 349 -10.12 7.34 -3.20
N ALA A 350 -11.39 7.70 -2.96
CA ALA A 350 -12.47 7.65 -3.96
C ALA A 350 -12.12 8.45 -5.23
N SER A 351 -11.57 9.66 -5.06
CA SER A 351 -11.24 10.54 -6.19
C SER A 351 -10.12 9.96 -7.06
N VAL A 352 -9.05 9.45 -6.45
CA VAL A 352 -7.94 8.85 -7.21
C VAL A 352 -8.43 7.61 -7.96
N ILE A 353 -9.21 6.73 -7.31
CA ILE A 353 -9.75 5.52 -7.93
C ILE A 353 -10.66 5.88 -9.11
N TYR A 354 -11.53 6.88 -8.96
CA TYR A 354 -12.41 7.35 -10.02
C TYR A 354 -11.63 7.91 -11.22
N ARG A 355 -10.70 8.84 -10.97
CA ARG A 355 -9.90 9.48 -12.01
C ARG A 355 -8.98 8.50 -12.73
N PHE A 356 -8.37 7.57 -11.99
CA PHE A 356 -7.57 6.51 -12.58
C PHE A 356 -8.45 5.61 -13.47
N GLY A 357 -9.63 5.19 -12.98
CA GLY A 357 -10.61 4.44 -13.76
C GLY A 357 -11.00 5.15 -15.06
N LYS A 358 -11.25 6.47 -14.98
CA LYS A 358 -11.55 7.31 -16.14
C LYS A 358 -10.40 7.32 -17.15
N SER A 359 -9.16 7.48 -16.68
CA SER A 359 -7.97 7.54 -17.54
C SER A 359 -7.68 6.22 -18.25
N ILE A 360 -7.91 5.08 -17.60
CA ILE A 360 -7.74 3.73 -18.21
C ILE A 360 -9.04 3.20 -18.85
N ARG A 361 -10.12 4.00 -18.90
CA ARG A 361 -11.44 3.65 -19.43
C ARG A 361 -12.05 2.41 -18.78
N ASP A 362 -11.96 2.30 -17.47
CA ASP A 362 -12.48 1.20 -16.65
C ASP A 362 -13.73 1.64 -15.87
N GLN A 363 -14.92 1.24 -16.36
CA GLN A 363 -16.21 1.61 -15.77
C GLN A 363 -16.42 1.01 -14.38
N ASP A 364 -15.88 -0.20 -14.12
CA ASP A 364 -15.98 -0.84 -12.80
C ASP A 364 -15.17 -0.06 -11.76
N MET A 365 -14.00 0.40 -12.15
CA MET A 365 -13.16 1.22 -11.28
C MET A 365 -13.77 2.62 -11.05
N MET A 366 -14.39 3.24 -12.06
CA MET A 366 -15.15 4.49 -11.88
C MET A 366 -16.34 4.28 -10.94
N GLY A 367 -17.12 3.20 -11.14
CA GLY A 367 -18.22 2.83 -10.25
C GLY A 367 -17.77 2.59 -8.81
N PHE A 368 -16.59 1.99 -8.63
CA PHE A 368 -15.99 1.80 -7.30
C PHE A 368 -15.62 3.14 -6.64
N GLY A 369 -15.01 4.07 -7.38
CA GLY A 369 -14.78 5.42 -6.89
C GLY A 369 -16.05 6.10 -6.41
N ALA A 370 -17.15 6.00 -7.20
CA ALA A 370 -18.46 6.55 -6.84
C ALA A 370 -19.08 5.85 -5.60
N PHE A 371 -18.92 4.53 -5.46
CA PHE A 371 -19.33 3.79 -4.28
C PHE A 371 -18.61 4.28 -3.02
N LEU A 372 -17.29 4.45 -3.09
CA LEU A 372 -16.49 4.98 -1.98
C LEU A 372 -16.84 6.44 -1.66
N ALA A 373 -17.09 7.28 -2.66
CA ALA A 373 -17.52 8.67 -2.45
C ALA A 373 -18.84 8.73 -1.67
N LYS A 374 -19.82 7.90 -2.04
CA LYS A 374 -21.08 7.77 -1.30
C LYS A 374 -20.87 7.27 0.13
N GLN A 375 -20.06 6.22 0.32
CA GLN A 375 -19.74 5.66 1.64
C GLN A 375 -19.05 6.68 2.56
N GLN A 376 -18.21 7.55 1.99
CA GLN A 376 -17.47 8.59 2.71
C GLN A 376 -18.25 9.89 2.86
N ASN A 377 -19.47 9.98 2.32
CA ASN A 377 -20.30 11.19 2.25
C ASN A 377 -19.55 12.38 1.61
N LEU A 378 -18.77 12.13 0.55
CA LEU A 378 -18.08 13.20 -0.17
C LEU A 378 -19.13 14.08 -0.87
N GLY A 379 -18.92 15.41 -0.82
CA GLY A 379 -19.82 16.38 -1.43
C GLY A 379 -20.93 16.89 -0.51
N GLU A 380 -21.10 16.33 0.69
CA GLU A 380 -22.03 16.89 1.71
C GLU A 380 -21.26 17.77 2.71
N ASP A 381 -21.08 17.35 3.95
CA ASP A 381 -20.36 18.16 4.96
C ASP A 381 -18.92 17.65 5.21
N SER A 382 -18.51 16.60 4.53
CA SER A 382 -17.22 15.99 4.74
C SER A 382 -16.34 16.01 3.48
N ILE A 383 -15.36 16.89 3.49
CA ILE A 383 -14.18 16.73 2.67
C ILE A 383 -13.21 15.90 3.51
N ARG A 384 -13.25 14.59 3.32
CA ARG A 384 -12.28 13.70 3.97
C ARG A 384 -11.07 13.57 3.08
N GLY A 385 -9.92 14.03 3.58
CA GLY A 385 -8.65 13.89 2.90
C GLY A 385 -7.54 14.36 3.83
N SER A 386 -6.33 13.96 3.56
CA SER A 386 -5.15 14.56 4.17
C SER A 386 -4.92 15.92 3.51
N PHE A 387 -5.44 16.98 4.11
CA PHE A 387 -5.32 18.34 3.58
C PHE A 387 -3.87 18.81 3.44
N GLY A 388 -2.91 18.24 4.18
CA GLY A 388 -1.50 18.48 3.94
C GLY A 388 -1.02 18.06 2.54
N TRP A 389 -1.88 17.44 1.75
CA TRP A 389 -1.55 16.93 0.43
C TRP A 389 -2.38 17.58 -0.67
N LEU A 390 -2.09 18.85 -0.95
CA LEU A 390 -2.80 19.63 -1.99
C LEU A 390 -2.80 18.96 -3.36
N GLY A 391 -1.75 18.23 -3.72
CA GLY A 391 -1.68 17.46 -4.97
C GLY A 391 -2.80 16.46 -5.19
N ARG A 392 -3.53 16.05 -4.14
CA ARG A 392 -4.72 15.19 -4.25
C ARG A 392 -6.02 15.90 -3.88
N VAL A 393 -5.94 16.93 -3.03
CA VAL A 393 -7.12 17.73 -2.65
C VAL A 393 -7.64 18.51 -3.85
N LEU A 394 -6.76 19.16 -4.60
CA LEU A 394 -7.15 19.95 -5.79
C LEU A 394 -7.88 19.08 -6.83
N PRO A 395 -7.29 17.98 -7.36
CA PRO A 395 -8.02 17.15 -8.31
C PRO A 395 -9.32 16.57 -7.75
N MET A 396 -9.39 16.29 -6.44
CA MET A 396 -10.61 15.83 -5.79
C MET A 396 -11.71 16.90 -5.86
N LEU A 397 -11.40 18.15 -5.52
CA LEU A 397 -12.40 19.23 -5.52
C LEU A 397 -13.00 19.44 -6.91
N PHE A 398 -12.18 19.42 -7.96
CA PHE A 398 -12.62 19.69 -9.34
C PHE A 398 -13.24 18.50 -10.06
N VAL A 399 -13.12 17.27 -9.53
CA VAL A 399 -13.83 16.09 -10.05
C VAL A 399 -15.08 15.74 -9.22
N LEU A 400 -15.28 16.42 -8.10
CA LEU A 400 -16.25 16.00 -7.08
C LEU A 400 -17.70 15.96 -7.59
N ASP A 401 -18.11 16.94 -8.40
CA ASP A 401 -19.45 16.99 -8.98
C ASP A 401 -19.70 15.80 -9.94
N GLU A 402 -18.73 15.49 -10.79
CA GLU A 402 -18.79 14.33 -11.68
C GLU A 402 -18.78 13.01 -10.88
N LEU A 403 -17.87 12.90 -9.91
CA LEU A 403 -17.73 11.73 -9.05
C LEU A 403 -19.01 11.40 -8.26
N THR A 404 -19.66 12.41 -7.68
CA THR A 404 -20.85 12.20 -6.85
C THR A 404 -22.11 11.90 -7.67
N LYS A 405 -22.14 12.29 -8.95
CA LYS A 405 -23.21 11.96 -9.91
C LYS A 405 -23.02 10.61 -10.60
N ALA A 406 -21.82 10.04 -10.55
CA ALA A 406 -21.54 8.75 -11.14
C ALA A 406 -22.29 7.61 -10.43
N THR A 407 -22.65 6.56 -11.18
CA THR A 407 -23.36 5.39 -10.63
C THR A 407 -22.46 4.59 -9.70
N PRO A 408 -22.80 4.46 -8.42
CA PRO A 408 -22.01 3.66 -7.48
C PRO A 408 -22.05 2.17 -7.82
N LYS A 409 -20.91 1.52 -7.85
CA LYS A 409 -20.79 0.07 -8.04
C LYS A 409 -19.69 -0.50 -7.15
N GLU A 410 -20.08 -1.35 -6.20
CA GLU A 410 -19.10 -2.07 -5.37
C GLU A 410 -18.44 -3.18 -6.20
N PRO A 411 -17.09 -3.35 -6.15
CA PRO A 411 -16.39 -4.32 -7.00
C PRO A 411 -16.43 -5.73 -6.40
N LEU A 412 -17.61 -6.34 -6.41
CA LEU A 412 -17.86 -7.67 -5.87
C LEU A 412 -17.67 -8.77 -6.94
N GLY A 413 -16.52 -8.79 -7.62
CA GLY A 413 -16.18 -9.79 -8.60
C GLY A 413 -16.17 -11.21 -8.01
N ARG A 414 -16.47 -12.23 -8.84
CA ARG A 414 -16.60 -13.62 -8.38
C ARG A 414 -15.32 -14.17 -7.78
N ASP A 415 -14.19 -14.00 -8.45
CA ASP A 415 -12.87 -14.45 -8.04
C ASP A 415 -11.76 -13.72 -8.81
N PHE A 416 -10.55 -13.76 -8.25
CA PHE A 416 -9.33 -13.29 -8.90
C PHE A 416 -8.14 -14.14 -8.47
N TRP A 417 -7.08 -14.05 -9.27
CA TRP A 417 -5.78 -14.64 -9.01
C TRP A 417 -4.66 -13.68 -9.42
N LEU A 418 -3.73 -13.41 -8.52
CA LEU A 418 -2.52 -12.63 -8.75
C LEU A 418 -1.32 -13.59 -8.72
N PRO A 419 -0.84 -14.07 -9.88
CA PRO A 419 0.15 -15.14 -9.95
C PRO A 419 1.54 -14.74 -9.42
N GLU A 420 1.93 -13.48 -9.54
CA GLU A 420 3.24 -13.01 -9.07
C GLU A 420 3.28 -12.81 -7.56
N LEU A 421 2.20 -12.33 -6.96
CA LEU A 421 2.05 -12.25 -5.49
C LEU A 421 1.54 -13.55 -4.87
N GLN A 422 1.03 -14.48 -5.68
CA GLN A 422 0.39 -15.71 -5.24
C GLN A 422 -0.77 -15.45 -4.26
N ILE A 423 -1.62 -14.47 -4.57
CA ILE A 423 -2.81 -14.11 -3.79
C ILE A 423 -4.06 -14.41 -4.60
N MET A 424 -5.00 -15.13 -3.99
CA MET A 424 -6.31 -15.36 -4.56
C MET A 424 -7.42 -14.80 -3.67
N GLY A 425 -8.54 -14.42 -4.27
CA GLY A 425 -9.80 -14.14 -3.60
C GLY A 425 -10.97 -14.77 -4.36
N ALA A 426 -11.98 -15.26 -3.64
CA ALA A 426 -13.16 -15.86 -4.24
C ALA A 426 -14.37 -15.70 -3.30
N ARG A 427 -15.56 -15.48 -3.89
CA ARG A 427 -16.82 -15.37 -3.15
C ARG A 427 -17.86 -16.39 -3.57
N SER A 428 -18.82 -16.66 -2.72
CA SER A 428 -19.91 -17.60 -3.00
C SER A 428 -20.76 -17.15 -4.16
N LEU A 429 -21.09 -15.85 -4.25
CA LEU A 429 -21.97 -15.29 -5.26
C LEU A 429 -21.38 -14.00 -5.83
N GLU A 430 -21.24 -13.93 -7.16
CA GLU A 430 -20.78 -12.74 -7.87
C GLU A 430 -21.76 -11.57 -7.68
N GLY A 431 -21.22 -10.36 -7.50
CA GLY A 431 -22.01 -9.16 -7.28
C GLY A 431 -22.66 -9.06 -5.91
N SER A 432 -22.32 -9.94 -4.96
CA SER A 432 -22.95 -9.98 -3.64
C SER A 432 -21.94 -10.23 -2.52
N GLU A 433 -22.15 -9.61 -1.38
CA GLU A 433 -21.44 -9.90 -0.14
C GLU A 433 -21.97 -11.15 0.59
N LYS A 434 -23.14 -11.69 0.18
CA LYS A 434 -23.80 -12.82 0.84
C LYS A 434 -23.04 -14.12 0.67
N GLY A 435 -23.06 -14.93 1.73
CA GLY A 435 -22.34 -16.19 1.83
C GLY A 435 -20.87 -16.00 2.16
N LEU A 436 -20.08 -17.06 1.92
CA LEU A 436 -18.66 -17.10 2.28
C LEU A 436 -17.79 -16.42 1.22
N TYR A 437 -16.76 -15.74 1.70
CA TYR A 437 -15.63 -15.24 0.94
C TYR A 437 -14.35 -15.86 1.48
N LEU A 438 -13.44 -16.27 0.61
CA LEU A 438 -12.13 -16.84 0.91
C LEU A 438 -11.06 -16.03 0.21
N ALA A 439 -10.00 -15.64 0.92
CA ALA A 439 -8.74 -15.26 0.31
C ALA A 439 -7.58 -16.04 0.93
N ALA A 440 -6.54 -16.27 0.14
CA ALA A 440 -5.35 -16.99 0.59
C ALA A 440 -4.11 -16.50 -0.15
N LYS A 441 -2.93 -16.67 0.47
CA LYS A 441 -1.66 -16.28 -0.12
C LYS A 441 -0.62 -17.41 -0.06
N GLY A 442 0.28 -17.39 -1.05
CA GLY A 442 1.55 -18.11 -1.07
C GLY A 442 2.72 -17.16 -0.84
N GLY A 443 3.52 -16.90 -1.88
CA GLY A 443 4.62 -15.95 -1.86
C GLY A 443 5.82 -16.41 -1.01
N HIS A 444 6.49 -15.46 -0.38
CA HIS A 444 7.68 -15.73 0.43
C HIS A 444 7.78 -14.75 1.62
N ASN A 445 8.58 -15.12 2.64
CA ASN A 445 8.74 -14.32 3.85
C ASN A 445 9.84 -13.23 3.73
N ALA A 446 9.93 -12.56 2.57
CA ALA A 446 10.80 -11.39 2.32
C ALA A 446 10.16 -10.41 1.33
N GLU A 447 8.83 -10.29 1.37
CA GLU A 447 8.09 -9.25 0.67
C GLU A 447 8.32 -7.90 1.34
N SER A 448 8.02 -6.81 0.66
CA SER A 448 8.01 -5.50 1.31
C SER A 448 6.96 -5.49 2.41
N HIS A 449 7.28 -4.96 3.58
CA HIS A 449 6.39 -4.97 4.76
C HIS A 449 5.93 -6.37 5.19
N ASN A 450 6.83 -7.36 5.10
CA ASN A 450 6.56 -8.78 5.27
C ASN A 450 6.03 -9.17 6.67
N HIS A 451 5.09 -10.14 6.67
CA HIS A 451 4.77 -11.01 7.81
C HIS A 451 5.24 -12.44 7.49
N ASN A 452 5.52 -13.25 8.50
CA ASN A 452 5.83 -14.67 8.30
C ASN A 452 4.52 -15.45 8.18
N ASP A 453 3.90 -15.41 6.99
CA ASP A 453 2.52 -15.80 6.79
C ASP A 453 2.26 -16.59 5.48
N VAL A 454 3.26 -17.28 4.95
CA VAL A 454 3.14 -18.13 3.76
C VAL A 454 2.11 -19.21 3.98
N GLY A 455 1.07 -19.27 3.16
CA GLY A 455 -0.06 -20.19 3.28
C GLY A 455 -1.18 -19.70 4.20
N ASN A 456 -1.17 -18.44 4.62
CA ASN A 456 -2.24 -17.83 5.39
C ASN A 456 -3.52 -17.70 4.55
N LEU A 457 -4.67 -17.67 5.22
CA LEU A 457 -5.99 -17.50 4.63
C LEU A 457 -6.84 -16.60 5.50
N ILE A 458 -7.84 -15.96 4.89
CA ILE A 458 -8.89 -15.23 5.59
C ILE A 458 -10.25 -15.66 5.06
N VAL A 459 -11.24 -15.68 5.93
CA VAL A 459 -12.62 -16.05 5.60
C VAL A 459 -13.57 -14.96 6.09
N TYR A 460 -14.50 -14.53 5.25
CA TYR A 460 -15.60 -13.65 5.62
C TYR A 460 -16.93 -14.34 5.36
N ALA A 461 -17.96 -13.93 6.06
CA ALA A 461 -19.33 -14.40 5.86
C ALA A 461 -20.29 -13.20 5.86
N ASP A 462 -21.09 -13.08 4.81
CA ASP A 462 -22.01 -11.95 4.58
C ASP A 462 -21.32 -10.58 4.71
N GLY A 463 -20.09 -10.46 4.20
CA GLY A 463 -19.28 -9.23 4.26
C GLY A 463 -18.53 -9.00 5.58
N TYR A 464 -18.70 -9.85 6.60
CA TYR A 464 -18.07 -9.68 7.92
C TYR A 464 -16.97 -10.70 8.19
N PRO A 465 -15.88 -10.30 8.88
CA PRO A 465 -14.74 -11.18 9.17
C PRO A 465 -15.15 -12.40 10.00
N VAL A 466 -14.56 -13.55 9.68
CA VAL A 466 -14.68 -14.86 10.36
C VAL A 466 -13.32 -15.32 10.81
N LEU A 467 -12.45 -15.70 9.87
CA LEU A 467 -11.02 -15.89 10.09
C LEU A 467 -10.28 -14.71 9.47
N ILE A 468 -9.33 -14.16 10.21
CA ILE A 468 -8.70 -12.89 9.88
C ILE A 468 -7.18 -12.99 9.77
N ASP A 469 -6.59 -12.08 9.02
CA ASP A 469 -5.24 -11.62 9.28
C ASP A 469 -5.31 -10.49 10.32
N VAL A 470 -4.44 -10.51 11.31
CA VAL A 470 -4.45 -9.52 12.39
C VAL A 470 -4.07 -8.13 11.88
N GLY A 471 -3.19 -8.08 10.87
CA GLY A 471 -2.61 -6.85 10.37
C GLY A 471 -1.45 -6.35 11.23
N VAL A 472 -1.20 -5.05 11.22
CA VAL A 472 0.00 -4.42 11.81
C VAL A 472 -0.36 -3.46 12.94
N GLU A 473 0.51 -3.41 13.98
CA GLU A 473 0.49 -2.39 15.03
C GLU A 473 1.03 -1.04 14.54
N SER A 474 0.81 0.01 15.30
CA SER A 474 1.42 1.32 15.08
C SER A 474 2.94 1.22 14.96
N TYR A 475 3.51 1.87 13.96
CA TYR A 475 4.93 1.76 13.66
C TYR A 475 5.84 2.38 14.73
N THR A 476 6.89 1.65 15.05
CA THR A 476 7.98 2.09 15.94
C THR A 476 9.33 1.82 15.26
N ALA A 477 10.43 2.21 15.89
CA ALA A 477 11.76 1.84 15.39
C ALA A 477 11.97 0.32 15.28
N LYS A 478 11.30 -0.48 16.13
CA LYS A 478 11.34 -1.96 16.07
C LYS A 478 10.76 -2.50 14.76
N THR A 479 9.71 -1.87 14.23
CA THR A 479 9.00 -2.32 13.02
C THR A 479 9.92 -2.44 11.81
N PHE A 480 10.93 -1.57 11.69
CA PHE A 480 11.87 -1.53 10.57
C PHE A 480 13.30 -1.95 10.95
N SER A 481 13.44 -2.75 12.01
CA SER A 481 14.72 -3.29 12.47
C SER A 481 14.79 -4.81 12.26
N ASN A 482 15.97 -5.40 12.52
CA ASN A 482 16.15 -6.85 12.56
C ASN A 482 15.32 -7.56 13.67
N ARG A 483 14.69 -6.77 14.56
CA ARG A 483 13.79 -7.24 15.62
C ARG A 483 12.32 -7.21 15.21
N ARG A 484 11.99 -6.95 13.93
CA ARG A 484 10.62 -6.90 13.41
C ARG A 484 9.80 -8.12 13.82
N TYR A 485 10.38 -9.31 13.67
CA TYR A 485 9.68 -10.58 13.92
C TYR A 485 9.59 -10.96 15.41
N GLU A 486 10.02 -10.10 16.32
CA GLU A 486 9.63 -10.16 17.74
C GLU A 486 8.25 -9.52 18.00
N ILE A 487 7.71 -8.77 17.03
CA ILE A 487 6.35 -8.21 17.08
C ILE A 487 5.38 -9.38 16.81
N TRP A 488 4.44 -9.58 17.73
CA TRP A 488 3.58 -10.75 17.69
C TRP A 488 2.73 -10.86 16.41
N THR A 489 2.25 -9.72 15.86
CA THR A 489 1.46 -9.69 14.64
C THR A 489 2.24 -10.10 13.38
N MET A 490 3.58 -10.12 13.45
CA MET A 490 4.45 -10.55 12.35
C MET A 490 4.75 -12.06 12.36
N GLN A 491 4.37 -12.75 13.45
CA GLN A 491 4.72 -14.14 13.69
C GLN A 491 3.65 -15.10 13.15
N SER A 492 4.06 -16.19 12.51
CA SER A 492 3.14 -17.19 11.95
C SER A 492 2.22 -17.85 13.00
N ALA A 493 2.58 -17.83 14.28
CA ALA A 493 1.73 -18.31 15.36
C ALA A 493 0.47 -17.44 15.60
N TYR A 494 0.39 -16.26 14.99
CA TYR A 494 -0.78 -15.37 15.04
C TYR A 494 -1.41 -15.13 13.66
N HIS A 495 -1.13 -16.05 12.73
CA HIS A 495 -1.82 -16.20 11.46
C HIS A 495 -2.55 -17.56 11.41
N ASN A 496 -3.35 -17.80 10.37
CA ASN A 496 -4.10 -19.07 10.23
C ASN A 496 -3.19 -20.20 9.70
N LEU A 497 -2.18 -20.55 10.50
CA LEU A 497 -1.05 -21.38 10.14
C LEU A 497 -0.68 -22.41 11.21
N PRO A 498 -0.03 -23.54 10.83
CA PRO A 498 0.50 -24.48 11.80
C PRO A 498 1.81 -24.00 12.42
N THR A 499 1.99 -24.28 13.70
CA THR A 499 3.30 -24.36 14.37
C THR A 499 3.71 -25.83 14.36
N ILE A 500 4.89 -26.13 13.80
CA ILE A 500 5.33 -27.52 13.54
C ILE A 500 6.54 -27.84 14.42
N ASN A 501 6.47 -28.88 15.23
CA ASN A 501 7.55 -29.24 16.18
C ASN A 501 7.98 -28.08 17.10
N GLY A 502 7.08 -27.14 17.40
CA GLY A 502 7.35 -25.94 18.18
C GLY A 502 7.98 -24.79 17.39
N PHE A 503 8.18 -24.93 16.07
CA PHE A 503 8.76 -23.89 15.21
C PHE A 503 7.69 -23.12 14.44
N MET A 504 7.83 -21.81 14.42
CA MET A 504 7.14 -20.87 13.54
C MET A 504 7.85 -20.77 12.19
N GLN A 505 7.21 -20.15 11.21
CA GLN A 505 7.87 -19.75 9.96
C GLN A 505 8.98 -18.72 10.24
N LYS A 506 9.95 -18.64 9.34
CA LYS A 506 11.08 -17.74 9.45
C LYS A 506 11.08 -16.73 8.30
N ASP A 507 11.63 -15.56 8.56
CA ASP A 507 11.86 -14.51 7.57
C ASP A 507 13.03 -14.87 6.64
N GLY A 508 12.93 -14.41 5.41
CA GLY A 508 13.92 -14.63 4.35
C GLY A 508 13.28 -15.11 3.04
N ARG A 509 13.91 -14.79 1.92
CA ARG A 509 13.38 -15.14 0.60
C ARG A 509 13.38 -16.64 0.32
N GLU A 510 14.26 -17.37 0.95
CA GLU A 510 14.32 -18.83 0.90
C GLU A 510 13.12 -19.49 1.58
N PHE A 511 12.47 -18.80 2.51
CA PHE A 511 11.25 -19.24 3.20
C PHE A 511 10.02 -18.88 2.38
N GLN A 512 9.55 -19.81 1.54
CA GLN A 512 8.57 -19.56 0.50
C GLN A 512 7.62 -20.72 0.25
N ALA A 513 6.52 -20.43 -0.42
CA ALA A 513 5.64 -21.45 -0.97
C ALA A 513 6.27 -22.15 -2.18
N THR A 514 5.95 -23.43 -2.35
CA THR A 514 6.28 -24.21 -3.55
C THR A 514 5.04 -24.94 -4.05
N ASP A 515 5.09 -25.46 -5.28
CA ASP A 515 3.98 -26.22 -5.90
C ASP A 515 2.62 -25.49 -5.90
N VAL A 516 2.65 -24.17 -6.06
CA VAL A 516 1.48 -23.30 -5.99
C VAL A 516 0.56 -23.54 -7.19
N LYS A 517 -0.72 -23.81 -6.92
CA LYS A 517 -1.76 -24.08 -7.93
C LYS A 517 -3.04 -23.35 -7.55
N TYR A 518 -3.62 -22.69 -8.52
CA TYR A 518 -4.94 -22.08 -8.42
C TYR A 518 -5.88 -22.66 -9.47
N LYS A 519 -7.08 -23.04 -9.04
CA LYS A 519 -8.15 -23.52 -9.94
C LYS A 519 -9.46 -22.83 -9.58
N SER A 520 -10.10 -22.22 -10.57
CA SER A 520 -11.42 -21.63 -10.43
C SER A 520 -12.44 -22.35 -11.29
N GLY A 521 -13.63 -22.53 -10.73
CA GLY A 521 -14.79 -23.09 -11.41
C GLY A 521 -16.11 -22.53 -10.90
N PRO A 522 -17.23 -22.82 -11.56
CA PRO A 522 -18.55 -22.29 -11.16
C PRO A 522 -19.01 -22.80 -9.79
N LYS A 523 -18.65 -24.03 -9.39
CA LYS A 523 -19.05 -24.65 -8.12
C LYS A 523 -18.03 -24.48 -7.00
N ALA A 524 -16.74 -24.39 -7.34
CA ALA A 524 -15.68 -24.32 -6.34
C ALA A 524 -14.45 -23.59 -6.89
N VAL A 525 -13.69 -23.03 -5.96
CA VAL A 525 -12.34 -22.50 -6.18
C VAL A 525 -11.40 -23.18 -5.21
N SER A 526 -10.23 -23.62 -5.68
CA SER A 526 -9.20 -24.21 -4.84
C SER A 526 -7.83 -23.56 -5.06
N PHE A 527 -7.11 -23.39 -3.97
CA PHE A 527 -5.74 -22.92 -3.93
C PHE A 527 -4.90 -23.91 -3.14
N SER A 528 -3.84 -24.43 -3.74
CA SER A 528 -2.98 -25.43 -3.10
C SER A 528 -1.50 -25.06 -3.25
N LEU A 529 -0.71 -25.35 -2.22
CA LEU A 529 0.71 -25.03 -2.14
C LEU A 529 1.40 -25.96 -1.13
N ASP A 530 2.72 -26.12 -1.24
CA ASP A 530 3.54 -26.73 -0.20
C ASP A 530 4.25 -25.63 0.60
N ILE A 531 4.00 -25.57 1.92
CA ILE A 531 4.55 -24.55 2.83
C ILE A 531 5.75 -25.06 3.64
N ALA A 532 6.25 -26.28 3.38
CA ALA A 532 7.36 -26.84 4.14
C ALA A 532 8.61 -25.95 4.13
N LYS A 533 8.91 -25.32 2.98
CA LYS A 533 10.06 -24.40 2.85
C LYS A 533 9.91 -23.08 3.61
N ALA A 534 8.73 -22.75 4.10
CA ALA A 534 8.54 -21.57 4.93
C ALA A 534 9.04 -21.76 6.38
N TYR A 535 9.35 -23.01 6.76
CA TYR A 535 9.80 -23.37 8.10
C TYR A 535 11.31 -23.63 8.15
N PRO A 536 11.97 -23.31 9.30
CA PRO A 536 13.38 -23.64 9.49
C PRO A 536 13.59 -25.16 9.59
N GLU A 537 14.82 -25.61 9.38
CA GLU A 537 15.19 -27.02 9.38
C GLU A 537 14.79 -27.75 10.69
N GLY A 538 14.83 -27.04 11.83
CA GLY A 538 14.41 -27.56 13.13
C GLY A 538 12.97 -28.06 13.19
N ALA A 539 12.09 -27.54 12.33
CA ALA A 539 10.71 -27.98 12.21
C ALA A 539 10.59 -29.42 11.68
N GLN A 540 11.66 -29.98 11.11
CA GLN A 540 11.74 -31.36 10.60
C GLN A 540 10.60 -31.70 9.62
N VAL A 541 10.11 -30.73 8.85
CA VAL A 541 9.07 -30.94 7.86
C VAL A 541 9.70 -31.25 6.50
N GLN A 542 9.25 -32.34 5.86
CA GLN A 542 9.65 -32.71 4.52
C GLN A 542 8.70 -32.15 3.46
N SER A 543 7.39 -32.21 3.73
CA SER A 543 6.33 -31.65 2.89
C SER A 543 5.16 -31.27 3.78
N TRP A 544 4.53 -30.13 3.46
CA TRP A 544 3.27 -29.71 4.08
C TRP A 544 2.38 -29.09 3.00
N LYS A 545 1.58 -29.96 2.37
CA LYS A 545 0.68 -29.56 1.28
C LYS A 545 -0.63 -29.07 1.86
N ARG A 546 -0.84 -27.77 1.74
CA ARG A 546 -2.07 -27.09 2.14
C ARG A 546 -2.97 -26.91 0.91
N THR A 547 -4.25 -27.21 1.06
CA THR A 547 -5.29 -26.90 0.08
C THR A 547 -6.42 -26.16 0.77
N VAL A 548 -6.78 -24.98 0.26
CA VAL A 548 -7.98 -24.27 0.71
C VAL A 548 -8.98 -24.24 -0.44
N THR A 549 -10.22 -24.60 -0.16
CA THR A 549 -11.29 -24.71 -1.16
C THR A 549 -12.52 -23.96 -0.68
N LEU A 550 -13.02 -23.03 -1.50
CA LEU A 550 -14.37 -22.48 -1.35
C LEU A 550 -15.33 -23.32 -2.20
N GLU A 551 -16.17 -24.13 -1.59
CA GLU A 551 -17.37 -24.68 -2.22
C GLU A 551 -18.47 -23.64 -2.16
N ARG A 552 -18.79 -23.03 -3.32
CA ARG A 552 -19.67 -21.86 -3.38
C ARG A 552 -21.06 -22.15 -2.81
N GLY A 553 -21.53 -21.30 -1.92
CA GLY A 553 -22.82 -21.43 -1.24
C GLY A 553 -22.89 -22.54 -0.19
N LYS A 554 -21.76 -23.21 0.14
CA LYS A 554 -21.74 -24.33 1.06
C LYS A 554 -20.74 -24.17 2.20
N GLN A 555 -19.44 -24.12 1.92
CA GLN A 555 -18.39 -24.15 2.94
C GLN A 555 -17.02 -23.72 2.42
N VAL A 556 -16.11 -23.41 3.35
CA VAL A 556 -14.67 -23.35 3.10
C VAL A 556 -14.05 -24.58 3.74
N ILE A 557 -13.14 -25.25 3.02
CA ILE A 557 -12.40 -26.44 3.45
C ILE A 557 -10.92 -26.08 3.51
N LEU A 558 -10.28 -26.31 4.66
CA LEU A 558 -8.83 -26.25 4.84
C LEU A 558 -8.34 -27.68 5.02
N GLU A 559 -7.53 -28.19 4.09
CA GLU A 559 -6.90 -29.50 4.14
C GLU A 559 -5.38 -29.36 4.16
N ASP A 560 -4.73 -30.01 5.12
CA ASP A 560 -3.29 -30.09 5.24
C ASP A 560 -2.83 -31.55 5.21
N ARG A 561 -1.99 -31.92 4.24
CA ARG A 561 -1.34 -33.24 4.13
C ARG A 561 0.16 -33.07 4.36
N TYR A 562 0.73 -33.80 5.31
CA TYR A 562 2.10 -33.59 5.71
C TYR A 562 2.95 -34.85 5.79
N ILE A 563 4.26 -34.67 5.64
CA ILE A 563 5.32 -35.62 5.90
C ILE A 563 6.37 -34.94 6.76
N LEU A 564 6.63 -35.50 7.95
CA LEU A 564 7.68 -35.05 8.86
C LEU A 564 8.88 -36.00 8.79
N LYS A 565 10.09 -35.45 8.93
CA LYS A 565 11.34 -36.22 9.13
C LYS A 565 11.50 -36.71 10.57
N GLY A 566 10.85 -36.02 11.51
CA GLY A 566 10.82 -36.32 12.93
C GLY A 566 9.67 -35.60 13.60
N ALA A 567 9.11 -36.17 14.65
CA ALA A 567 8.02 -35.65 15.47
C ALA A 567 8.51 -35.48 16.90
N LYS A 568 8.66 -34.21 17.34
CA LYS A 568 9.17 -33.87 18.69
C LYS A 568 8.13 -33.21 19.56
N GLN A 569 7.26 -32.41 18.97
CA GLN A 569 6.19 -31.67 19.63
C GLN A 569 4.90 -31.73 18.82
N PRO A 570 3.72 -31.64 19.45
CA PRO A 570 2.44 -31.59 18.77
C PRO A 570 2.38 -30.43 17.75
N VAL A 571 1.76 -30.71 16.61
CA VAL A 571 1.37 -29.65 15.68
C VAL A 571 0.28 -28.82 16.36
N GLN A 572 0.42 -27.48 16.29
CA GLN A 572 -0.61 -26.55 16.72
C GLN A 572 -1.11 -25.77 15.52
N MET A 573 -2.38 -25.89 15.17
CA MET A 573 -3.03 -25.07 14.16
C MET A 573 -3.64 -23.85 14.84
N THR A 574 -3.18 -22.66 14.46
CA THR A 574 -3.79 -21.40 14.89
C THR A 574 -4.87 -20.98 13.91
N LEU A 575 -6.01 -20.50 14.44
CA LEU A 575 -7.02 -19.77 13.68
C LEU A 575 -7.34 -18.48 14.44
N MET A 576 -7.15 -17.33 13.76
CA MET A 576 -7.40 -16.00 14.33
C MET A 576 -8.79 -15.54 13.95
N SER A 577 -9.54 -14.99 14.92
CA SER A 577 -10.89 -14.51 14.69
C SER A 577 -11.18 -13.18 15.36
N GLY A 578 -11.95 -12.32 14.68
CA GLY A 578 -12.56 -11.14 15.29
C GLY A 578 -13.88 -11.41 16.01
N ARG A 579 -14.40 -12.67 15.93
CA ARG A 579 -15.65 -13.11 16.56
C ARG A 579 -15.35 -13.99 17.75
N LYS A 580 -16.12 -13.83 18.83
CA LYS A 580 -15.97 -14.66 20.03
C LYS A 580 -16.26 -16.14 19.70
N PRO A 581 -15.30 -17.04 19.91
CA PRO A 581 -15.49 -18.48 19.74
C PRO A 581 -16.10 -19.12 20.98
N GLU A 582 -16.87 -20.16 20.78
CA GLU A 582 -17.49 -20.98 21.83
C GLU A 582 -17.42 -22.44 21.42
N LEU A 583 -16.89 -23.29 22.29
CA LEU A 583 -16.88 -24.73 22.09
C LEU A 583 -18.29 -25.27 22.35
N THR A 584 -18.90 -25.85 21.31
CA THR A 584 -20.27 -26.39 21.38
C THR A 584 -20.33 -27.93 21.45
N GLY A 585 -19.17 -28.57 21.72
CA GLY A 585 -19.02 -30.03 21.77
C GLY A 585 -18.69 -30.66 20.42
N GLU A 586 -18.28 -31.93 20.44
CA GLU A 586 -18.13 -32.83 19.26
C GLU A 586 -17.31 -32.26 18.09
N GLY A 587 -16.16 -31.60 18.37
CA GLY A 587 -15.30 -31.05 17.32
C GLY A 587 -15.91 -29.83 16.60
N LYS A 588 -16.74 -29.05 17.30
CA LYS A 588 -17.44 -27.90 16.74
C LYS A 588 -17.21 -26.65 17.58
N ILE A 589 -16.80 -25.55 16.91
CA ILE A 589 -16.69 -24.22 17.48
C ILE A 589 -17.71 -23.32 16.80
N ARG A 590 -18.54 -22.68 17.58
CA ARG A 590 -19.44 -21.62 17.12
C ARG A 590 -18.73 -20.29 17.22
N LEU A 591 -18.75 -19.51 16.16
CA LEU A 591 -18.34 -18.12 16.16
C LEU A 591 -19.57 -17.23 16.31
N ALA A 592 -19.55 -16.34 17.28
CA ALA A 592 -20.66 -15.42 17.54
C ALA A 592 -20.96 -14.54 16.31
N SER A 593 -22.19 -14.05 16.20
CA SER A 593 -22.52 -13.03 15.20
C SER A 593 -21.66 -11.78 15.41
N PRO A 594 -21.36 -11.02 14.34
CA PRO A 594 -20.65 -9.75 14.49
C PRO A 594 -21.41 -8.83 15.45
N GLU A 595 -20.69 -8.16 16.32
CA GLU A 595 -21.28 -7.27 17.32
C GLU A 595 -22.08 -6.13 16.66
N GLY A 596 -23.33 -5.97 17.07
CA GLY A 596 -24.25 -4.98 16.52
C GLY A 596 -25.00 -5.41 15.25
N ILE A 597 -24.79 -6.63 14.75
CA ILE A 597 -25.48 -7.18 13.57
C ILE A 597 -26.43 -8.30 14.05
N LEU A 598 -27.69 -7.95 14.26
CA LEU A 598 -28.68 -8.86 14.85
C LEU A 598 -29.03 -10.06 13.95
N ASP A 599 -29.07 -9.88 12.64
CA ASP A 599 -29.50 -10.90 11.67
C ASP A 599 -28.35 -11.72 11.05
N ALA A 600 -27.10 -11.51 11.51
CA ALA A 600 -25.99 -12.27 10.99
C ALA A 600 -26.05 -13.74 11.43
N LYS A 601 -25.99 -14.66 10.47
CA LYS A 601 -25.95 -16.07 10.75
C LYS A 601 -24.66 -16.45 11.50
N PRO A 602 -24.74 -17.37 12.49
CA PRO A 602 -23.54 -17.90 13.12
C PRO A 602 -22.72 -18.69 12.12
N VAL A 603 -21.40 -18.66 12.33
CA VAL A 603 -20.46 -19.48 11.55
C VAL A 603 -19.88 -20.55 12.46
N PHE A 604 -19.70 -21.74 11.91
CA PHE A 604 -19.20 -22.90 12.64
C PHE A 604 -17.89 -23.38 12.04
N ILE A 605 -16.93 -23.69 12.89
CA ILE A 605 -15.69 -24.37 12.55
C ILE A 605 -15.82 -25.82 13.02
N HIS A 606 -15.70 -26.76 12.08
CA HIS A 606 -15.73 -28.19 12.38
C HIS A 606 -14.34 -28.79 12.22
N PHE A 607 -13.92 -29.59 13.17
CA PHE A 607 -12.66 -30.33 13.19
C PHE A 607 -12.83 -31.71 13.77
N ASP A 608 -11.96 -32.62 13.43
CA ASP A 608 -11.98 -33.97 14.00
C ASP A 608 -11.48 -33.94 15.45
N GLN A 609 -12.39 -34.16 16.42
CA GLN A 609 -12.02 -34.16 17.82
C GLN A 609 -11.20 -35.42 18.23
N GLY A 610 -11.16 -36.46 17.40
CA GLY A 610 -10.24 -37.58 17.56
C GLY A 610 -8.78 -37.16 17.32
N GLN A 611 -8.57 -36.23 16.38
CA GLN A 611 -7.25 -35.73 16.03
C GLN A 611 -6.82 -34.49 16.85
N TRP A 612 -7.76 -33.64 17.26
CA TRP A 612 -7.47 -32.33 17.84
C TRP A 612 -8.05 -32.14 19.23
N SER A 613 -7.31 -31.46 20.09
CA SER A 613 -7.82 -30.75 21.27
C SER A 613 -7.87 -29.24 20.96
N ALA A 614 -8.92 -28.55 21.41
CA ALA A 614 -9.11 -27.13 21.15
C ALA A 614 -8.97 -26.31 22.44
N ALA A 615 -8.25 -25.18 22.35
CA ALA A 615 -8.18 -24.16 23.37
C ALA A 615 -8.55 -22.79 22.74
N LEU A 616 -9.17 -21.93 23.55
CA LEU A 616 -9.63 -20.61 23.13
C LEU A 616 -8.91 -19.53 23.95
N GLU A 617 -8.25 -18.60 23.30
CA GLU A 617 -7.55 -17.48 23.92
C GLU A 617 -8.23 -16.16 23.53
N THR A 618 -8.30 -15.23 24.49
CA THR A 618 -8.71 -13.84 24.23
C THR A 618 -7.48 -12.95 24.29
N ILE A 619 -7.25 -12.19 23.23
CA ILE A 619 -6.13 -11.26 23.11
C ILE A 619 -6.68 -9.84 23.21
N PRO A 620 -6.44 -9.12 24.34
CA PRO A 620 -6.82 -7.72 24.47
C PRO A 620 -5.93 -6.86 23.55
N LEU A 621 -6.55 -5.89 22.89
CA LEU A 621 -5.86 -4.96 22.02
C LEU A 621 -5.67 -3.62 22.73
N VAL A 622 -4.43 -3.15 22.81
CA VAL A 622 -4.06 -1.84 23.37
C VAL A 622 -3.63 -0.87 22.26
N ASP A 623 -3.11 -1.39 21.14
CA ASP A 623 -2.66 -0.60 20.00
C ASP A 623 -3.83 0.06 19.26
N GLY A 624 -3.70 1.37 18.99
CA GLY A 624 -4.76 2.16 18.37
C GLY A 624 -5.09 1.75 16.93
N GLN A 625 -4.09 1.31 16.15
CA GLN A 625 -4.28 0.89 14.77
C GLN A 625 -5.02 -0.44 14.69
N LEU A 626 -4.65 -1.41 15.51
CA LEU A 626 -5.39 -2.69 15.61
C LEU A 626 -6.82 -2.48 16.11
N ARG A 627 -7.02 -1.60 17.10
CA ARG A 627 -8.35 -1.26 17.63
C ARG A 627 -9.25 -0.62 16.58
N SER A 628 -8.71 0.15 15.66
CA SER A 628 -9.48 0.75 14.55
C SER A 628 -10.12 -0.30 13.63
N SER A 629 -9.46 -1.46 13.46
CA SER A 629 -9.97 -2.59 12.68
C SER A 629 -10.83 -3.54 13.50
N TRP A 630 -10.36 -3.89 14.72
CA TRP A 630 -10.85 -5.02 15.49
C TRP A 630 -11.51 -4.64 16.82
N ARG A 631 -11.58 -3.36 17.17
CA ARG A 631 -12.07 -2.85 18.47
C ARG A 631 -11.12 -3.26 19.62
N GLU A 632 -11.64 -3.86 20.70
CA GLU A 632 -10.89 -4.05 21.95
C GLU A 632 -10.17 -5.38 22.06
N ARG A 633 -10.53 -6.39 21.25
CA ARG A 633 -10.01 -7.75 21.42
C ARG A 633 -10.09 -8.58 20.16
N LEU A 634 -9.20 -9.57 20.09
CA LEU A 634 -9.21 -10.66 19.14
C LEU A 634 -9.29 -12.00 19.88
N TYR A 635 -9.55 -13.05 19.12
CA TYR A 635 -9.60 -14.40 19.64
C TYR A 635 -8.67 -15.30 18.82
N ARG A 636 -7.93 -16.15 19.53
CA ARG A 636 -7.07 -17.17 18.95
C ARG A 636 -7.62 -18.54 19.32
N ILE A 637 -7.92 -19.34 18.33
CA ILE A 637 -8.33 -20.73 18.45
C ILE A 637 -7.09 -21.57 18.20
N LEU A 638 -6.69 -22.36 19.19
CA LEU A 638 -5.56 -23.28 19.11
C LEU A 638 -6.07 -24.69 19.03
N LEU A 639 -5.85 -25.36 17.91
CA LEU A 639 -6.08 -26.78 17.74
C LEU A 639 -4.73 -27.50 17.89
N THR A 640 -4.58 -28.28 18.95
CA THR A 640 -3.36 -29.05 19.24
C THR A 640 -3.58 -30.50 18.87
N ALA A 641 -2.72 -31.05 18.01
CA ALA A 641 -2.81 -32.45 17.59
C ALA A 641 -2.60 -33.41 18.78
N LYS A 642 -3.50 -34.35 18.96
CA LYS A 642 -3.42 -35.38 20.03
C LYS A 642 -2.34 -36.44 19.76
N GLN A 643 -2.05 -36.67 18.48
CA GLN A 643 -1.02 -37.60 18.03
C GLN A 643 -0.20 -36.93 16.92
N ILE A 644 1.06 -37.32 16.75
CA ILE A 644 1.97 -36.76 15.77
C ILE A 644 2.57 -37.89 14.93
N PRO A 645 1.80 -38.51 14.03
CA PRO A 645 2.37 -39.47 13.09
C PRO A 645 3.30 -38.72 12.12
N LEU A 646 4.33 -39.39 11.60
CA LEU A 646 5.26 -38.82 10.63
C LEU A 646 4.57 -38.47 9.28
N ARG A 647 3.39 -39.03 9.05
CA ARG A 647 2.53 -38.71 7.90
C ARG A 647 1.09 -38.58 8.37
N GLY A 648 0.39 -37.57 7.89
CA GLY A 648 -0.99 -37.35 8.30
C GLY A 648 -1.72 -36.38 7.37
N GLU A 649 -3.01 -36.27 7.67
CA GLU A 649 -3.92 -35.36 7.01
C GLU A 649 -4.84 -34.73 8.06
N TYR A 650 -5.04 -33.44 7.95
CA TYR A 650 -5.96 -32.66 8.75
C TYR A 650 -7.00 -31.98 7.87
N SER A 651 -8.24 -31.94 8.32
CA SER A 651 -9.32 -31.21 7.64
C SER A 651 -10.08 -30.35 8.64
N ILE A 652 -10.31 -29.10 8.26
CA ILE A 652 -11.11 -28.12 9.01
C ILE A 652 -12.14 -27.53 8.05
N LEU A 653 -13.41 -27.54 8.48
CA LEU A 653 -14.52 -27.02 7.68
C LEU A 653 -15.08 -25.75 8.31
N ILE A 654 -15.28 -24.69 7.53
CA ILE A 654 -15.93 -23.45 7.95
C ILE A 654 -17.28 -23.38 7.24
N LYS A 655 -18.37 -23.32 8.00
CA LYS A 655 -19.76 -23.33 7.50
C LYS A 655 -20.56 -22.18 8.11
N GLN A 656 -21.48 -21.63 7.30
CA GLN A 656 -22.44 -20.64 7.76
C GLN A 656 -23.82 -21.26 7.97
#